data_ec197b429e0ea1ac8ee17cbf46489670
#
_entry.id   ec197b429e0ea1ac8ee17cbf46489670
#
_cell.length_a   1.000
_cell.length_b   1.000
_cell.length_c   1.000
_cell.angle_alpha   90.00
_cell.angle_beta   90.00
_cell.angle_gamma   90.00
#
_symmetry.space_group_name_H-M   'P 1'
#
loop_
_entity.id
_entity.type
_entity.pdbx_description
1 polymer ?
#
loop_
_entity_poly.entity_id
_entity_poly.type
_entity_poly.pdbx_seq_one_letter_code
_entity_poly.pdbx_strand_id
1 'polypeptide(L)'
;MKIHFEADLPFQQRAIEAVARLLHGAERCTSEFTVLAPGQRGPQTQLLHTQVGVGNRLELRGPDLLENLQKVQLDEGLPQSTQLADRDRNFTVEMETGTGKTYVYLRTIFELHRRYGFSKFIIVVPSVAIRAGVLKSLEMTKEHFLGLYNEAATVTEYDSKQLGAIRSFATTPSLQVMVMTVGAINKKDVNNLYKGPEGNEDEAPIELIRQVRPIVIIDEPQSVDGLSAGESTGKAKGGKGKEAVDRMDPLFTLRYSATHKNSFHPVYKLDAVQAYNEGLVKHIRVASARIESAHNRPYVGLTTVVAKKGQLPHAKVELDVAGAQGAVLRQERTVQAGDDLEQVTRRPVYRGIVVTDLNASRDNMSLTLRLPGAEKMLRPGEVHGSVEVDALHRAMIARTIEEHLKRALLLQPKGIKVLSLFFIDHVERYRKYPPPADKKEKVAGSEKPAPQKGDLALIFEQEMRKLISQDPYKALYPDQDPAQAAARAHNGYFAEDKKTGQSLDSKEGSEGEEVKAAFQLIMKDKERLLSLSEPLQFIFSHSALREGWDNPNVFQICALREFGTESQRRQVIGRGLRICVNQRGERVREPGVNELTVVANEGYETFAARLQAEIEEETGIRFGFVQLDQLSTLVARDEDGSNPRALGAAAAKRLLDWLKAEQYINAQGKAEERLKADLSSGKLALPEDMKPFQEAAVALLKRITSRIQITDADKRGTRRHSNAAVIDSEEFRALWDRVKHRTTYRVDFNPEALVADCTKALREQPAFARARVVFDSAGLGLSEGGVTTHDIKVGEQVRSLDEGRLDLPDILTELQDRTQLTRRSLSRMLIDCGRLYDFEKNPVEFIRQAAELINREKRKAIVDGIRYVRLGEGEVYAQELFKQTEVTEYLKEHLIRSTKSPHDHVVFDSKGVEQAFVKGLESNGDVKVYAKLPDWFKIPTPLGTYNPDWAVLVERGGEQRLYFVVETKGSIYKDDLRSKEAMKIKCGEKHFEAVRVCEPGVQYMVEKSFEEFASKWP
;
A
#
# COMPACT_ATOMS: atom_id res chain seq x y z
N MET A 1 22.05 3.84 2.27
CA MET A 1 20.89 3.53 3.13
C MET A 1 20.28 2.26 2.58
N LYS A 2 19.95 1.26 3.41
CA LYS A 2 19.17 0.06 2.98
C LYS A 2 17.78 0.15 3.56
N ILE A 3 16.76 -0.11 2.74
CA ILE A 3 15.36 -0.15 3.19
C ILE A 3 15.14 -1.46 3.92
N HIS A 4 14.61 -1.41 5.13
CA HIS A 4 14.24 -2.58 5.91
C HIS A 4 12.83 -3.04 5.58
N PHE A 5 12.68 -4.34 5.30
CA PHE A 5 11.40 -4.97 5.02
C PHE A 5 10.87 -5.66 6.28
N GLU A 6 9.64 -5.33 6.66
CA GLU A 6 8.95 -5.99 7.76
C GLU A 6 8.24 -7.25 7.24
N ALA A 7 8.62 -8.41 7.77
CA ALA A 7 8.03 -9.68 7.35
C ALA A 7 6.65 -9.95 7.94
N ASP A 8 6.33 -9.33 9.07
CA ASP A 8 5.18 -9.71 9.91
C ASP A 8 4.01 -8.71 9.85
N LEU A 9 3.79 -8.10 8.70
CA LEU A 9 2.62 -7.23 8.51
C LEU A 9 1.34 -8.07 8.30
N PRO A 10 0.36 -8.01 9.21
CA PRO A 10 -0.79 -8.92 9.19
C PRO A 10 -1.58 -8.89 7.89
N PHE A 11 -1.84 -7.70 7.33
CA PHE A 11 -2.58 -7.55 6.08
C PHE A 11 -1.84 -8.14 4.87
N GLN A 12 -0.48 -8.07 4.85
CA GLN A 12 0.31 -8.69 3.80
C GLN A 12 0.35 -10.21 3.94
N GLN A 13 0.48 -10.71 5.18
CA GLN A 13 0.41 -12.13 5.46
C GLN A 13 -0.94 -12.71 5.07
N ARG A 14 -2.06 -12.03 5.37
CA ARG A 14 -3.40 -12.46 4.95
C ARG A 14 -3.50 -12.55 3.42
N ALA A 15 -3.00 -11.56 2.69
CA ALA A 15 -3.01 -11.57 1.23
C ALA A 15 -2.23 -12.76 0.63
N ILE A 16 -1.05 -13.05 1.20
CA ILE A 16 -0.21 -14.18 0.80
C ILE A 16 -0.88 -15.51 1.14
N GLU A 17 -1.42 -15.62 2.35
CA GLU A 17 -2.11 -16.82 2.82
C GLU A 17 -3.38 -17.10 2.03
N ALA A 18 -4.15 -16.08 1.66
CA ALA A 18 -5.33 -16.21 0.82
C ALA A 18 -4.99 -16.87 -0.53
N VAL A 19 -3.87 -16.48 -1.16
CA VAL A 19 -3.41 -17.13 -2.40
C VAL A 19 -2.90 -18.54 -2.14
N ALA A 20 -2.11 -18.75 -1.10
CA ALA A 20 -1.54 -20.07 -0.81
C ALA A 20 -2.63 -21.10 -0.50
N ARG A 21 -3.67 -20.72 0.24
CA ARG A 21 -4.79 -21.59 0.62
C ARG A 21 -5.67 -22.04 -0.56
N LEU A 22 -5.61 -21.35 -1.70
CA LEU A 22 -6.27 -21.86 -2.93
C LEU A 22 -5.83 -23.26 -3.29
N LEU A 23 -4.58 -23.58 -2.98
CA LEU A 23 -3.96 -24.84 -3.37
C LEU A 23 -3.89 -25.84 -2.20
N HIS A 24 -4.69 -25.64 -1.16
CA HIS A 24 -4.75 -26.55 -0.03
C HIS A 24 -5.07 -27.95 -0.50
N GLY A 25 -4.32 -28.95 -0.03
CA GLY A 25 -4.45 -30.32 -0.47
C GLY A 25 -3.66 -30.67 -1.76
N ALA A 26 -3.00 -29.69 -2.40
CA ALA A 26 -2.12 -29.99 -3.53
C ALA A 26 -0.81 -30.61 -3.06
N GLU A 27 -0.39 -31.68 -3.72
CA GLU A 27 0.90 -32.31 -3.49
C GLU A 27 2.03 -31.58 -4.22
N ARG A 28 3.27 -31.71 -3.72
CA ARG A 28 4.45 -31.21 -4.41
C ARG A 28 4.74 -32.09 -5.62
N CYS A 29 4.56 -31.53 -6.81
CA CYS A 29 4.85 -32.24 -8.05
C CYS A 29 5.40 -31.30 -9.10
N THR A 30 6.21 -31.86 -10.02
CA THR A 30 6.78 -31.17 -11.17
C THR A 30 6.43 -31.94 -12.43
N SER A 31 6.43 -31.25 -13.58
CA SER A 31 6.39 -31.91 -14.88
C SER A 31 7.78 -31.91 -15.50
N GLU A 32 8.12 -33.00 -16.17
CA GLU A 32 9.34 -33.11 -16.94
C GLU A 32 9.00 -33.27 -18.43
N PHE A 33 9.77 -32.61 -19.28
CA PHE A 33 9.60 -32.71 -20.73
C PHE A 33 10.95 -32.61 -21.43
N THR A 34 10.99 -33.04 -22.69
CA THR A 34 12.22 -33.05 -23.47
C THR A 34 12.39 -31.73 -24.22
N VAL A 35 13.55 -31.10 -24.07
CA VAL A 35 13.95 -29.88 -24.81
C VAL A 35 15.03 -30.25 -25.82
N LEU A 36 14.73 -30.04 -27.11
CA LEU A 36 15.66 -30.32 -28.21
C LEU A 36 16.80 -29.31 -28.27
N ALA A 37 18.01 -29.71 -28.56
CA ALA A 37 19.14 -28.80 -28.75
C ALA A 37 18.99 -28.03 -30.10
N PRO A 38 19.33 -26.72 -30.13
CA PRO A 38 19.26 -25.96 -31.37
C PRO A 38 20.25 -26.47 -32.41
N GLY A 39 19.81 -26.64 -33.69
CA GLY A 39 20.68 -26.77 -34.83
C GLY A 39 21.13 -28.17 -35.22
N GLN A 40 20.58 -29.25 -34.65
CA GLN A 40 20.94 -30.63 -35.09
C GLN A 40 19.73 -31.36 -35.65
N ARG A 41 19.71 -31.54 -36.97
CA ARG A 41 18.76 -32.36 -37.68
C ARG A 41 19.39 -33.66 -38.13
N GLY A 42 18.94 -34.78 -37.55
CA GLY A 42 19.26 -36.12 -38.01
C GLY A 42 18.70 -37.18 -37.10
N PRO A 43 18.13 -38.29 -37.61
CA PRO A 43 17.48 -39.31 -36.79
C PRO A 43 18.38 -40.03 -35.77
N GLN A 44 19.70 -40.00 -35.96
CA GLN A 44 20.65 -40.63 -35.02
C GLN A 44 21.25 -39.70 -33.98
N THR A 45 21.13 -38.40 -34.09
CA THR A 45 21.69 -37.37 -33.17
C THR A 45 20.71 -36.93 -32.09
N GLN A 46 19.44 -37.25 -32.21
CA GLN A 46 18.38 -36.79 -31.28
C GLN A 46 18.50 -37.34 -29.86
N LEU A 47 19.14 -38.51 -29.68
CA LEU A 47 19.25 -39.14 -28.35
C LEU A 47 20.39 -38.61 -27.48
N LEU A 48 21.39 -37.93 -28.05
CA LEU A 48 22.63 -37.56 -27.34
C LEU A 48 22.66 -36.11 -26.83
N HIS A 49 21.70 -35.24 -27.22
CA HIS A 49 21.69 -33.83 -26.87
C HIS A 49 20.31 -33.28 -26.45
N THR A 50 19.48 -34.11 -25.83
CA THR A 50 18.23 -33.68 -25.20
C THR A 50 18.49 -33.18 -23.79
N GLN A 51 17.95 -32.00 -23.44
CA GLN A 51 17.90 -31.50 -22.07
C GLN A 51 16.53 -31.80 -21.48
N VAL A 52 16.48 -32.07 -20.19
CA VAL A 52 15.22 -32.20 -19.46
C VAL A 52 14.72 -30.81 -19.11
N GLY A 53 13.54 -30.49 -19.57
CA GLY A 53 12.80 -29.31 -19.13
C GLY A 53 12.01 -29.64 -17.88
N VAL A 54 11.88 -28.67 -16.98
CA VAL A 54 11.13 -28.79 -15.73
C VAL A 54 10.02 -27.73 -15.72
N GLY A 55 8.79 -28.17 -15.51
CA GLY A 55 7.62 -27.30 -15.47
C GLY A 55 6.82 -27.45 -14.18
N ASN A 56 5.89 -26.53 -13.97
CA ASN A 56 4.94 -26.64 -12.87
C ASN A 56 3.86 -27.67 -13.19
N ARG A 57 3.42 -28.38 -12.17
CA ARG A 57 2.29 -29.30 -12.24
C ARG A 57 1.41 -29.10 -11.01
N LEU A 58 0.11 -29.14 -11.19
CA LEU A 58 -0.87 -29.05 -10.10
C LEU A 58 -1.77 -30.28 -10.17
N GLU A 59 -1.66 -31.13 -9.16
CA GLU A 59 -2.52 -32.31 -8.97
C GLU A 59 -3.62 -31.96 -7.95
N LEU A 60 -4.50 -31.06 -8.35
CA LEU A 60 -5.71 -30.70 -7.61
C LEU A 60 -6.88 -30.68 -8.59
N ARG A 61 -7.95 -31.38 -8.25
CA ARG A 61 -9.14 -31.43 -9.13
C ARG A 61 -9.84 -30.08 -9.14
N GLY A 62 -10.50 -29.75 -10.24
CA GLY A 62 -11.24 -28.50 -10.38
C GLY A 62 -12.26 -28.22 -9.26
N PRO A 63 -13.08 -29.21 -8.85
CA PRO A 63 -14.00 -29.06 -7.71
C PRO A 63 -13.29 -28.72 -6.39
N ASP A 64 -12.16 -29.38 -6.08
CA ASP A 64 -11.42 -29.14 -4.84
C ASP A 64 -10.80 -27.71 -4.83
N LEU A 65 -10.32 -27.26 -6.00
CA LEU A 65 -9.83 -25.89 -6.16
C LEU A 65 -10.96 -24.86 -5.99
N LEU A 66 -12.16 -25.16 -6.51
CA LEU A 66 -13.33 -24.29 -6.33
C LEU A 66 -13.76 -24.24 -4.86
N GLU A 67 -13.75 -25.37 -4.16
CA GLU A 67 -14.04 -25.42 -2.74
C GLU A 67 -13.06 -24.61 -1.91
N ASN A 68 -11.77 -24.75 -2.19
CA ASN A 68 -10.73 -23.94 -1.56
C ASN A 68 -10.92 -22.45 -1.82
N LEU A 69 -11.22 -22.07 -3.07
CA LEU A 69 -11.54 -20.70 -3.45
C LEU A 69 -12.72 -20.16 -2.65
N GLN A 70 -13.81 -20.92 -2.56
CA GLN A 70 -15.00 -20.52 -1.80
C GLN A 70 -14.70 -20.35 -0.30
N LYS A 71 -13.88 -21.23 0.28
CA LYS A 71 -13.43 -21.10 1.68
C LYS A 71 -12.62 -19.84 1.89
N VAL A 72 -11.66 -19.55 0.99
CA VAL A 72 -10.86 -18.32 1.06
C VAL A 72 -11.75 -17.10 0.91
N GLN A 73 -12.66 -17.08 -0.05
CA GLN A 73 -13.59 -15.98 -0.27
C GLN A 73 -14.50 -15.76 0.94
N LEU A 74 -14.99 -16.83 1.52
CA LEU A 74 -15.80 -16.75 2.74
C LEU A 74 -14.99 -16.15 3.90
N ASP A 75 -13.76 -16.62 4.10
CA ASP A 75 -12.88 -16.13 5.16
C ASP A 75 -12.52 -14.64 5.03
N GLU A 76 -12.38 -14.16 3.80
CA GLU A 76 -12.08 -12.74 3.52
C GLU A 76 -13.34 -11.87 3.36
N GLY A 77 -14.55 -12.45 3.57
CA GLY A 77 -15.81 -11.72 3.42
C GLY A 77 -16.12 -11.31 1.98
N LEU A 78 -15.65 -12.10 1.01
CA LEU A 78 -15.83 -11.84 -0.41
C LEU A 78 -16.99 -12.68 -0.98
N PRO A 79 -17.63 -12.23 -2.06
CA PRO A 79 -18.62 -13.02 -2.77
C PRO A 79 -18.04 -14.35 -3.26
N GLN A 80 -18.72 -15.45 -2.96
CA GLN A 80 -18.25 -16.77 -3.36
C GLN A 80 -18.47 -17.02 -4.86
N SER A 81 -17.43 -17.52 -5.52
CA SER A 81 -17.50 -17.96 -6.91
C SER A 81 -18.33 -19.23 -7.04
N THR A 82 -19.22 -19.27 -8.02
CA THR A 82 -20.10 -20.43 -8.25
C THR A 82 -19.48 -21.47 -9.19
N GLN A 83 -18.52 -21.09 -9.99
CA GLN A 83 -17.83 -21.96 -10.95
C GLN A 83 -16.41 -21.49 -11.20
N LEU A 84 -15.54 -22.39 -11.59
CA LEU A 84 -14.17 -22.14 -12.00
C LEU A 84 -13.88 -22.92 -13.27
N ALA A 85 -13.65 -22.23 -14.37
CA ALA A 85 -13.34 -22.86 -15.63
C ALA A 85 -11.91 -23.43 -15.63
N ASP A 86 -11.71 -24.64 -16.12
CA ASP A 86 -10.41 -25.32 -16.11
C ASP A 86 -9.29 -24.57 -16.83
N ARG A 87 -9.65 -23.75 -17.84
CA ARG A 87 -8.69 -22.95 -18.62
C ARG A 87 -8.65 -21.47 -18.29
N ASP A 88 -9.48 -21.00 -17.35
CA ASP A 88 -9.52 -19.58 -16.94
C ASP A 88 -9.32 -19.43 -15.42
N ARG A 89 -8.22 -19.98 -14.93
CA ARG A 89 -7.83 -19.91 -13.50
C ARG A 89 -7.16 -18.57 -13.21
N ASN A 90 -7.97 -17.51 -13.20
CA ASN A 90 -7.53 -16.16 -12.85
C ASN A 90 -8.01 -15.81 -11.44
N PHE A 91 -7.10 -15.34 -10.57
CA PHE A 91 -7.40 -14.95 -9.20
C PHE A 91 -6.99 -13.51 -8.94
N THR A 92 -7.87 -12.72 -8.36
CA THR A 92 -7.68 -11.31 -8.11
C THR A 92 -7.26 -11.06 -6.67
N VAL A 93 -6.18 -10.31 -6.49
CA VAL A 93 -5.71 -9.76 -5.22
C VAL A 93 -5.78 -8.23 -5.31
N GLU A 94 -6.71 -7.63 -4.59
CA GLU A 94 -6.88 -6.19 -4.55
C GLU A 94 -6.17 -5.62 -3.31
N MET A 95 -5.26 -4.69 -3.52
CA MET A 95 -4.53 -4.04 -2.44
C MET A 95 -4.32 -2.56 -2.78
N GLU A 96 -4.66 -1.69 -1.85
CA GLU A 96 -4.51 -0.24 -2.03
C GLU A 96 -3.08 0.15 -2.39
N THR A 97 -2.96 1.21 -3.20
CA THR A 97 -1.66 1.76 -3.59
C THR A 97 -0.85 2.17 -2.36
N GLY A 98 0.42 1.81 -2.33
CA GLY A 98 1.29 2.14 -1.19
C GLY A 98 1.36 1.06 -0.10
N THR A 99 0.48 0.06 -0.08
CA THR A 99 0.47 -1.02 0.92
C THR A 99 1.47 -2.14 0.68
N GLY A 100 2.20 -2.10 -0.45
CA GLY A 100 3.30 -3.04 -0.73
C GLY A 100 2.91 -4.23 -1.61
N LYS A 101 2.01 -4.06 -2.58
CA LYS A 101 1.61 -5.09 -3.58
C LYS A 101 2.81 -5.87 -4.14
N THR A 102 3.83 -5.15 -4.58
CA THR A 102 5.05 -5.76 -5.16
C THR A 102 5.71 -6.73 -4.18
N TYR A 103 5.88 -6.33 -2.93
CA TYR A 103 6.43 -7.20 -1.89
C TYR A 103 5.55 -8.45 -1.67
N VAL A 104 4.21 -8.27 -1.65
CA VAL A 104 3.27 -9.36 -1.43
C VAL A 104 3.36 -10.39 -2.55
N TYR A 105 3.31 -9.99 -3.82
CA TYR A 105 3.38 -10.99 -4.89
C TYR A 105 4.77 -11.62 -5.02
N LEU A 106 5.86 -10.89 -4.75
CA LEU A 106 7.19 -11.48 -4.70
C LEU A 106 7.28 -12.53 -3.58
N ARG A 107 6.79 -12.21 -2.39
CA ARG A 107 6.76 -13.17 -1.29
C ARG A 107 5.84 -14.35 -1.56
N THR A 108 4.72 -14.14 -2.25
CA THR A 108 3.82 -15.22 -2.69
C THR A 108 4.54 -16.24 -3.58
N ILE A 109 5.45 -15.80 -4.45
CA ILE A 109 6.29 -16.71 -5.26
C ILE A 109 7.06 -17.68 -4.35
N PHE A 110 7.74 -17.17 -3.32
CA PHE A 110 8.50 -17.99 -2.40
C PHE A 110 7.61 -18.89 -1.54
N GLU A 111 6.44 -18.41 -1.09
CA GLU A 111 5.50 -19.26 -0.34
C GLU A 111 4.94 -20.39 -1.20
N LEU A 112 4.58 -20.13 -2.46
CA LEU A 112 4.10 -21.14 -3.38
C LEU A 112 5.20 -22.15 -3.73
N HIS A 113 6.44 -21.68 -3.91
CA HIS A 113 7.58 -22.55 -4.10
C HIS A 113 7.81 -23.45 -2.88
N ARG A 114 7.86 -22.86 -1.68
CA ARG A 114 8.11 -23.57 -0.43
C ARG A 114 7.05 -24.63 -0.13
N ARG A 115 5.75 -24.27 -0.32
CA ARG A 115 4.62 -25.16 0.04
C ARG A 115 4.37 -26.22 -1.01
N TYR A 116 4.39 -25.85 -2.28
CA TYR A 116 3.89 -26.67 -3.39
C TYR A 116 4.96 -27.05 -4.42
N GLY A 117 6.19 -26.54 -4.30
CA GLY A 117 7.30 -26.88 -5.19
C GLY A 117 7.27 -26.18 -6.54
N PHE A 118 6.39 -25.22 -6.78
CA PHE A 118 6.35 -24.48 -8.05
C PHE A 118 7.64 -23.69 -8.26
N SER A 119 8.24 -23.83 -9.44
CA SER A 119 9.54 -23.24 -9.74
C SER A 119 9.55 -22.28 -10.93
N LYS A 120 8.45 -22.13 -11.68
CA LYS A 120 8.38 -21.33 -12.90
C LYS A 120 7.34 -20.22 -12.75
N PHE A 121 7.82 -18.98 -12.65
CA PHE A 121 6.98 -17.80 -12.50
C PHE A 121 7.29 -16.75 -13.56
N ILE A 122 6.26 -16.13 -14.11
CA ILE A 122 6.39 -15.01 -15.06
C ILE A 122 5.63 -13.81 -14.50
N ILE A 123 6.31 -12.67 -14.38
CA ILE A 123 5.70 -11.40 -13.99
C ILE A 123 5.50 -10.57 -15.26
N VAL A 124 4.23 -10.27 -15.57
CA VAL A 124 3.86 -9.42 -16.73
C VAL A 124 3.49 -8.04 -16.22
N VAL A 125 4.14 -7.03 -16.77
CA VAL A 125 3.95 -5.63 -16.40
C VAL A 125 3.59 -4.77 -17.61
N PRO A 126 2.86 -3.64 -17.43
CA PRO A 126 2.41 -2.82 -18.55
C PRO A 126 3.53 -2.07 -19.27
N SER A 127 4.60 -1.65 -18.57
CA SER A 127 5.63 -0.76 -19.14
C SER A 127 7.05 -1.13 -18.74
N VAL A 128 8.03 -0.58 -19.47
CA VAL A 128 9.46 -0.75 -19.17
C VAL A 128 9.82 -0.13 -17.82
N ALA A 129 9.17 0.98 -17.45
CA ALA A 129 9.41 1.65 -16.17
C ALA A 129 8.98 0.76 -14.99
N ILE A 130 7.81 0.12 -15.08
CA ILE A 130 7.33 -0.83 -14.06
C ILE A 130 8.25 -2.05 -14.01
N ARG A 131 8.69 -2.57 -15.15
CA ARG A 131 9.65 -3.68 -15.23
C ARG A 131 10.92 -3.34 -14.46
N ALA A 132 11.51 -2.17 -14.68
CA ALA A 132 12.70 -1.72 -13.96
C ALA A 132 12.44 -1.62 -12.44
N GLY A 133 11.26 -1.16 -12.03
CA GLY A 133 10.83 -1.10 -10.63
C GLY A 133 10.70 -2.48 -9.98
N VAL A 134 10.12 -3.46 -10.69
CA VAL A 134 9.99 -4.85 -10.22
C VAL A 134 11.36 -5.52 -10.10
N LEU A 135 12.22 -5.37 -11.12
CA LEU A 135 13.59 -5.91 -11.07
C LEU A 135 14.38 -5.33 -9.90
N LYS A 136 14.25 -4.01 -9.65
CA LYS A 136 14.87 -3.37 -8.50
C LYS A 136 14.30 -3.89 -7.18
N SER A 137 13.00 -4.11 -7.10
CA SER A 137 12.36 -4.69 -5.91
C SER A 137 12.86 -6.12 -5.64
N LEU A 138 13.02 -6.95 -6.67
CA LEU A 138 13.62 -8.29 -6.57
C LEU A 138 15.06 -8.24 -6.05
N GLU A 139 15.86 -7.28 -6.55
CA GLU A 139 17.23 -7.07 -6.08
C GLU A 139 17.26 -6.65 -4.60
N MET A 140 16.45 -5.65 -4.23
CA MET A 140 16.41 -5.13 -2.86
C MET A 140 15.90 -6.14 -1.84
N THR A 141 14.95 -7.01 -2.23
CA THR A 141 14.37 -8.02 -1.34
C THR A 141 15.14 -9.33 -1.32
N LYS A 142 16.17 -9.50 -2.15
CA LYS A 142 16.91 -10.75 -2.31
C LYS A 142 17.47 -11.28 -0.98
N GLU A 143 18.21 -10.45 -0.22
CA GLU A 143 18.78 -10.84 1.07
C GLU A 143 17.67 -11.12 2.11
N HIS A 144 16.60 -10.32 2.08
CA HIS A 144 15.47 -10.49 2.97
C HIS A 144 14.75 -11.83 2.74
N PHE A 145 14.45 -12.19 1.49
CA PHE A 145 13.81 -13.46 1.18
C PHE A 145 14.77 -14.66 1.37
N LEU A 146 16.04 -14.48 1.09
CA LEU A 146 17.04 -15.52 1.41
C LEU A 146 17.04 -15.81 2.92
N GLY A 147 16.96 -14.79 3.76
CA GLY A 147 16.86 -14.96 5.22
C GLY A 147 15.53 -15.59 5.69
N LEU A 148 14.43 -15.39 4.96
CA LEU A 148 13.12 -15.95 5.33
C LEU A 148 12.92 -17.39 4.85
N TYR A 149 13.42 -17.71 3.66
CA TYR A 149 13.11 -18.96 2.96
C TYR A 149 14.31 -19.89 2.78
N ASN A 150 15.52 -19.40 3.01
CA ASN A 150 16.78 -20.07 2.69
C ASN A 150 16.85 -20.54 1.22
N GLU A 151 16.21 -19.79 0.34
CA GLU A 151 16.06 -20.08 -1.09
C GLU A 151 16.33 -18.81 -1.89
N ALA A 152 16.99 -18.95 -3.03
CA ALA A 152 17.28 -17.83 -3.93
C ALA A 152 16.57 -18.03 -5.27
N ALA A 153 15.86 -17.01 -5.73
CA ALA A 153 15.27 -17.02 -7.05
C ALA A 153 16.28 -16.54 -8.11
N THR A 154 16.34 -17.26 -9.23
CA THR A 154 17.02 -16.77 -10.42
C THR A 154 16.08 -15.85 -11.18
N VAL A 155 16.47 -14.58 -11.31
CA VAL A 155 15.67 -13.55 -11.96
C VAL A 155 16.18 -13.33 -13.38
N THR A 156 15.27 -13.42 -14.36
CA THR A 156 15.55 -13.20 -15.78
C THR A 156 14.70 -12.07 -16.32
N GLU A 157 15.33 -11.04 -16.85
CA GLU A 157 14.65 -10.03 -17.65
C GLU A 157 14.45 -10.56 -19.07
N TYR A 158 13.20 -10.58 -19.54
CA TYR A 158 12.93 -10.99 -20.91
C TYR A 158 13.46 -9.96 -21.92
N ASP A 159 14.36 -10.41 -22.80
CA ASP A 159 14.84 -9.66 -23.96
C ASP A 159 14.56 -10.45 -25.24
N SER A 160 13.84 -9.85 -26.16
CA SER A 160 13.50 -10.42 -27.47
C SER A 160 14.73 -10.76 -28.33
N LYS A 161 15.90 -10.24 -27.98
CA LYS A 161 17.18 -10.52 -28.65
C LYS A 161 17.95 -11.69 -28.03
N GLN A 162 17.61 -12.09 -26.79
CA GLN A 162 18.31 -13.12 -26.02
C GLN A 162 17.40 -14.30 -25.69
N LEU A 163 16.90 -14.97 -26.73
CA LEU A 163 15.95 -16.09 -26.57
C LEU A 163 16.53 -17.30 -25.82
N GLY A 164 17.85 -17.43 -25.72
CA GLY A 164 18.51 -18.45 -24.90
C GLY A 164 18.13 -18.41 -23.41
N ALA A 165 17.72 -17.24 -22.90
CA ALA A 165 17.24 -17.08 -21.53
C ALA A 165 15.93 -17.87 -21.27
N ILE A 166 15.04 -17.99 -22.28
CA ILE A 166 13.82 -18.81 -22.19
C ILE A 166 14.15 -20.29 -22.05
N ARG A 167 15.17 -20.75 -22.75
CA ARG A 167 15.62 -22.14 -22.64
C ARG A 167 16.19 -22.43 -21.25
N SER A 168 17.03 -21.54 -20.72
CA SER A 168 17.54 -21.63 -19.35
C SER A 168 16.40 -21.64 -18.34
N PHE A 169 15.42 -20.76 -18.52
CA PHE A 169 14.20 -20.73 -17.70
C PHE A 169 13.46 -22.07 -17.71
N ALA A 170 13.37 -22.75 -18.88
CA ALA A 170 12.67 -24.02 -19.02
C ALA A 170 13.44 -25.21 -18.45
N THR A 171 14.79 -25.22 -18.52
CA THR A 171 15.60 -26.39 -18.17
C THR A 171 16.16 -26.35 -16.74
N THR A 172 16.21 -25.20 -16.09
CA THR A 172 16.76 -25.07 -14.73
C THR A 172 15.71 -25.47 -13.68
N PRO A 173 15.98 -26.44 -12.79
CA PRO A 173 14.99 -26.93 -11.83
C PRO A 173 14.74 -25.96 -10.65
N SER A 174 15.69 -25.07 -10.31
CA SER A 174 15.54 -24.11 -9.22
C SER A 174 14.46 -23.05 -9.50
N LEU A 175 14.12 -22.27 -8.47
CA LEU A 175 13.13 -21.19 -8.56
C LEU A 175 13.53 -20.15 -9.60
N GLN A 176 12.73 -20.01 -10.64
CA GLN A 176 12.93 -19.11 -11.78
C GLN A 176 11.82 -18.04 -11.84
N VAL A 177 12.20 -16.79 -11.94
CA VAL A 177 11.28 -15.67 -12.10
C VAL A 177 11.66 -14.88 -13.36
N MET A 178 10.79 -14.85 -14.37
CA MET A 178 10.99 -14.07 -15.58
C MET A 178 10.10 -12.82 -15.55
N VAL A 179 10.67 -11.66 -15.84
CA VAL A 179 9.92 -10.40 -15.87
C VAL A 179 9.84 -9.89 -17.32
N MET A 180 8.61 -9.63 -17.81
CA MET A 180 8.38 -9.18 -19.18
C MET A 180 7.32 -8.08 -19.25
N THR A 181 7.39 -7.25 -20.30
CA THR A 181 6.35 -6.24 -20.57
C THR A 181 5.30 -6.79 -21.51
N VAL A 182 4.05 -6.32 -21.36
CA VAL A 182 2.97 -6.67 -22.27
C VAL A 182 3.31 -6.33 -23.75
N GLY A 183 4.03 -5.23 -23.98
CA GLY A 183 4.48 -4.83 -25.32
C GLY A 183 5.41 -5.84 -26.00
N ALA A 184 6.11 -6.67 -25.20
CA ALA A 184 7.01 -7.71 -25.72
C ALA A 184 6.28 -8.99 -26.14
N ILE A 185 5.00 -9.16 -25.79
CA ILE A 185 4.24 -10.40 -26.00
C ILE A 185 2.91 -10.23 -26.75
N ASN A 186 2.37 -9.01 -26.89
CA ASN A 186 1.00 -8.79 -27.37
C ASN A 186 0.83 -8.73 -28.90
N LYS A 187 1.91 -8.87 -29.67
CA LYS A 187 1.89 -8.81 -31.15
C LYS A 187 2.46 -10.11 -31.74
N LYS A 188 1.58 -11.07 -32.05
CA LYS A 188 1.98 -12.38 -32.57
C LYS A 188 2.88 -12.27 -33.80
N ASP A 189 2.53 -11.40 -34.73
CA ASP A 189 3.22 -11.28 -36.03
C ASP A 189 4.58 -10.56 -35.94
N VAL A 190 4.82 -9.83 -34.86
CA VAL A 190 6.01 -8.96 -34.72
C VAL A 190 7.01 -9.51 -33.69
N ASN A 191 6.50 -10.02 -32.58
CA ASN A 191 7.34 -10.38 -31.43
C ASN A 191 8.10 -11.69 -31.69
N ASN A 192 9.40 -11.69 -31.43
CA ASN A 192 10.28 -12.85 -31.64
C ASN A 192 9.90 -14.05 -30.77
N LEU A 193 9.15 -13.87 -29.74
CA LEU A 193 8.61 -14.92 -28.87
C LEU A 193 7.81 -15.97 -29.66
N TYR A 194 7.15 -15.56 -30.76
CA TYR A 194 6.28 -16.39 -31.59
C TYR A 194 6.95 -16.88 -32.87
N LYS A 195 8.21 -16.52 -33.07
CA LYS A 195 8.95 -16.87 -34.30
C LYS A 195 9.92 -17.99 -34.00
N GLY A 196 9.68 -19.13 -34.62
CA GLY A 196 10.63 -20.24 -34.62
C GLY A 196 11.76 -20.05 -35.63
N PRO A 197 12.85 -20.82 -35.53
CA PRO A 197 13.91 -20.88 -36.53
C PRO A 197 13.33 -21.27 -37.88
N GLU A 198 13.74 -20.59 -38.94
CA GLU A 198 13.30 -20.87 -40.36
C GLU A 198 11.76 -20.87 -40.56
N GLY A 199 11.00 -20.18 -39.69
CA GLY A 199 9.54 -20.11 -39.81
C GLY A 199 8.76 -21.30 -39.24
N ASN A 200 9.41 -22.22 -38.56
CA ASN A 200 8.75 -23.34 -37.86
C ASN A 200 8.14 -22.85 -36.53
N GLU A 201 6.81 -22.70 -36.52
CA GLU A 201 6.07 -22.22 -35.32
C GLU A 201 6.22 -23.20 -34.14
N ASP A 202 6.35 -24.49 -34.36
CA ASP A 202 6.46 -25.52 -33.29
C ASP A 202 7.78 -25.42 -32.50
N GLU A 203 8.80 -24.75 -33.04
CA GLU A 203 10.05 -24.46 -32.35
C GLU A 203 10.11 -23.03 -31.78
N ALA A 204 8.99 -22.31 -31.78
CA ALA A 204 8.95 -20.97 -31.28
C ALA A 204 9.20 -20.93 -29.74
N PRO A 205 9.88 -19.92 -29.20
CA PRO A 205 10.19 -19.82 -27.76
C PRO A 205 8.96 -19.87 -26.85
N ILE A 206 7.80 -19.45 -27.38
CA ILE A 206 6.53 -19.54 -26.64
C ILE A 206 6.16 -20.99 -26.29
N GLU A 207 6.52 -21.97 -27.13
CA GLU A 207 6.20 -23.37 -26.87
C GLU A 207 6.96 -23.92 -25.64
N LEU A 208 8.18 -23.47 -25.40
CA LEU A 208 8.91 -23.79 -24.16
C LEU A 208 8.20 -23.19 -22.94
N ILE A 209 7.70 -21.95 -23.06
CA ILE A 209 6.93 -21.31 -22.00
C ILE A 209 5.63 -22.07 -21.73
N ARG A 210 4.93 -22.55 -22.74
CA ARG A 210 3.72 -23.37 -22.59
C ARG A 210 3.99 -24.70 -21.88
N GLN A 211 5.10 -25.35 -22.23
CA GLN A 211 5.46 -26.64 -21.63
C GLN A 211 5.82 -26.53 -20.15
N VAL A 212 6.45 -25.43 -19.72
CA VAL A 212 6.72 -25.20 -18.30
C VAL A 212 5.49 -24.84 -17.48
N ARG A 213 4.37 -24.52 -18.11
CA ARG A 213 3.12 -24.09 -17.46
C ARG A 213 3.36 -23.08 -16.33
N PRO A 214 3.80 -21.87 -16.65
CA PRO A 214 4.20 -20.90 -15.64
C PRO A 214 3.01 -20.46 -14.78
N ILE A 215 3.27 -20.07 -13.54
CA ILE A 215 2.35 -19.23 -12.79
C ILE A 215 2.60 -17.80 -13.25
N VAL A 216 1.57 -17.16 -13.81
CA VAL A 216 1.68 -15.79 -14.29
C VAL A 216 1.18 -14.82 -13.25
N ILE A 217 1.97 -13.81 -12.94
CA ILE A 217 1.61 -12.70 -12.06
C ILE A 217 1.47 -11.45 -12.93
N ILE A 218 0.31 -10.80 -12.88
CA ILE A 218 0.06 -9.56 -13.62
C ILE A 218 -0.01 -8.40 -12.63
N ASP A 219 0.89 -7.44 -12.78
CA ASP A 219 0.85 -6.19 -12.04
C ASP A 219 0.08 -5.14 -12.86
N GLU A 220 -0.93 -4.50 -12.27
CA GLU A 220 -1.85 -3.56 -12.90
C GLU A 220 -2.55 -4.13 -14.16
N PRO A 221 -3.37 -5.19 -14.00
CA PRO A 221 -3.99 -5.93 -15.11
C PRO A 221 -4.87 -5.07 -16.03
N GLN A 222 -5.46 -3.98 -15.55
CA GLN A 222 -6.23 -3.05 -16.39
C GLN A 222 -5.38 -2.40 -17.49
N SER A 223 -4.09 -2.22 -17.23
CA SER A 223 -3.14 -1.68 -18.22
C SER A 223 -2.53 -2.76 -19.11
N VAL A 224 -2.50 -4.01 -18.64
CA VAL A 224 -1.97 -5.16 -19.40
C VAL A 224 -3.02 -5.73 -20.35
N ASP A 225 -4.25 -5.92 -19.90
CA ASP A 225 -5.32 -6.57 -20.68
C ASP A 225 -5.70 -5.78 -21.95
N GLY A 226 -5.55 -4.46 -21.94
CA GLY A 226 -5.88 -3.60 -23.09
C GLY A 226 -7.37 -3.46 -23.35
N LEU A 227 -8.21 -3.64 -22.32
CA LEU A 227 -9.65 -3.45 -22.40
C LEU A 227 -9.99 -1.96 -22.37
N SER A 228 -10.63 -1.44 -23.42
CA SER A 228 -11.17 -0.09 -23.46
C SER A 228 -12.42 0.00 -22.58
N ALA A 229 -12.54 1.06 -21.77
CA ALA A 229 -13.79 1.39 -21.11
C ALA A 229 -14.86 1.71 -22.16
N GLY A 230 -15.85 0.85 -22.36
CA GLY A 230 -16.96 1.15 -23.30
C GLY A 230 -17.73 -0.02 -23.88
N GLU A 231 -17.35 -1.27 -23.66
CA GLU A 231 -18.10 -2.40 -24.21
C GLU A 231 -18.86 -3.15 -23.11
N SER A 232 -20.02 -2.61 -22.73
CA SER A 232 -21.03 -3.28 -21.87
C SER A 232 -22.02 -4.10 -22.70
N THR A 233 -21.56 -4.86 -23.66
CA THR A 233 -22.41 -5.81 -24.39
C THR A 233 -21.77 -7.19 -24.38
N GLY A 234 -22.20 -8.00 -23.47
CA GLY A 234 -22.35 -9.48 -23.39
C GLY A 234 -21.38 -10.44 -24.08
N LYS A 235 -20.34 -10.01 -24.76
CA LYS A 235 -19.23 -10.82 -25.28
C LYS A 235 -17.96 -9.96 -25.27
N ALA A 236 -17.31 -9.85 -24.10
CA ALA A 236 -16.00 -9.24 -24.00
C ALA A 236 -14.99 -10.09 -24.78
N LYS A 237 -14.65 -9.71 -26.00
CA LYS A 237 -13.42 -10.17 -26.65
C LYS A 237 -12.28 -9.65 -25.76
N GLY A 238 -11.50 -10.57 -25.17
CA GLY A 238 -10.34 -10.24 -24.37
C GLY A 238 -9.40 -9.33 -25.16
N GLY A 239 -8.83 -8.30 -24.53
CA GLY A 239 -7.86 -7.44 -25.19
C GLY A 239 -6.59 -8.22 -25.55
N LYS A 240 -5.82 -7.72 -26.48
CA LYS A 240 -4.59 -8.37 -27.01
C LYS A 240 -3.59 -8.79 -25.93
N GLY A 241 -3.58 -8.10 -24.79
CA GLY A 241 -2.71 -8.44 -23.66
C GLY A 241 -3.18 -9.69 -22.93
N LYS A 242 -4.48 -9.82 -22.63
CA LYS A 242 -5.05 -11.03 -22.05
C LYS A 242 -4.83 -12.23 -22.95
N GLU A 243 -5.12 -12.10 -24.26
CA GLU A 243 -4.87 -13.17 -25.22
C GLU A 243 -3.39 -13.62 -25.26
N ALA A 244 -2.45 -12.68 -25.09
CA ALA A 244 -1.02 -12.99 -25.07
C ALA A 244 -0.64 -13.79 -23.81
N VAL A 245 -1.22 -13.47 -22.65
CA VAL A 245 -1.05 -14.24 -21.41
C VAL A 245 -1.67 -15.63 -21.56
N ASP A 246 -2.87 -15.72 -22.08
CA ASP A 246 -3.56 -17.00 -22.29
C ASP A 246 -2.77 -17.94 -23.24
N ARG A 247 -2.03 -17.38 -24.22
CA ARG A 247 -1.14 -18.16 -25.11
C ARG A 247 0.05 -18.82 -24.40
N MET A 248 0.43 -18.34 -23.21
CA MET A 248 1.47 -18.98 -22.40
C MET A 248 1.00 -20.24 -21.70
N ASP A 249 -0.28 -20.58 -21.77
CA ASP A 249 -0.94 -21.69 -21.09
C ASP A 249 -0.59 -21.73 -19.57
N PRO A 250 -0.83 -20.65 -18.82
CA PRO A 250 -0.44 -20.59 -17.42
C PRO A 250 -1.16 -21.66 -16.60
N LEU A 251 -0.47 -22.18 -15.58
CA LEU A 251 -1.07 -23.07 -14.60
C LEU A 251 -2.26 -22.38 -13.90
N PHE A 252 -2.05 -21.13 -13.51
CA PHE A 252 -3.03 -20.13 -13.11
C PHE A 252 -2.42 -18.73 -13.16
N THR A 253 -3.27 -17.71 -13.10
CA THR A 253 -2.86 -16.31 -13.18
C THR A 253 -3.27 -15.56 -11.92
N LEU A 254 -2.33 -14.87 -11.28
CA LEU A 254 -2.54 -13.98 -10.14
C LEU A 254 -2.55 -12.53 -10.61
N ARG A 255 -3.61 -11.80 -10.30
CA ARG A 255 -3.85 -10.44 -10.80
C ARG A 255 -3.83 -9.46 -9.64
N TYR A 256 -2.79 -8.63 -9.59
CA TYR A 256 -2.57 -7.66 -8.49
C TYR A 256 -2.84 -6.24 -8.95
N SER A 257 -3.76 -5.54 -8.29
CA SER A 257 -4.01 -4.12 -8.53
C SER A 257 -4.62 -3.46 -7.28
N ALA A 258 -4.59 -2.14 -7.23
CA ALA A 258 -5.42 -1.38 -6.29
C ALA A 258 -6.85 -1.23 -6.83
N THR A 259 -7.00 -1.29 -8.16
CA THR A 259 -8.26 -1.03 -8.86
C THR A 259 -8.45 -2.05 -9.96
N HIS A 260 -9.45 -2.89 -9.84
CA HIS A 260 -9.80 -3.87 -10.84
C HIS A 260 -11.06 -3.44 -11.60
N LYS A 261 -10.94 -3.16 -12.90
CA LYS A 261 -12.11 -2.96 -13.77
C LYS A 261 -12.89 -4.26 -13.97
N ASN A 262 -12.18 -5.38 -14.07
CA ASN A 262 -12.73 -6.73 -14.15
C ASN A 262 -12.08 -7.57 -13.05
N SER A 263 -12.86 -7.97 -12.07
CA SER A 263 -12.41 -8.86 -11.01
C SER A 263 -12.69 -10.31 -11.37
N PHE A 264 -11.65 -11.15 -11.36
CA PHE A 264 -11.72 -12.58 -11.60
C PHE A 264 -11.50 -13.30 -10.26
N HIS A 265 -12.48 -14.00 -9.76
CA HIS A 265 -12.37 -14.82 -8.54
C HIS A 265 -11.54 -14.12 -7.44
N PRO A 266 -12.06 -13.04 -6.84
CA PRO A 266 -11.31 -12.29 -5.84
C PRO A 266 -11.00 -13.18 -4.64
N VAL A 267 -9.75 -13.13 -4.17
CA VAL A 267 -9.26 -13.93 -3.04
C VAL A 267 -8.81 -13.08 -1.86
N TYR A 268 -8.51 -11.80 -2.11
CA TYR A 268 -8.17 -10.85 -1.07
C TYR A 268 -8.52 -9.43 -1.51
N LYS A 269 -9.01 -8.63 -0.55
CA LYS A 269 -9.33 -7.21 -0.79
C LYS A 269 -8.90 -6.36 0.40
N LEU A 270 -8.03 -5.38 0.11
CA LEU A 270 -7.63 -4.29 1.01
C LEU A 270 -7.91 -2.98 0.29
N ASP A 271 -9.07 -2.40 0.51
CA ASP A 271 -9.48 -1.16 -0.14
C ASP A 271 -8.88 0.09 0.51
N ALA A 272 -9.08 1.25 -0.13
CA ALA A 272 -8.56 2.53 0.31
C ALA A 272 -9.06 2.93 1.70
N VAL A 273 -10.32 2.64 2.01
CA VAL A 273 -10.93 3.01 3.31
C VAL A 273 -10.31 2.20 4.43
N GLN A 274 -10.16 0.90 4.22
CA GLN A 274 -9.54 0.03 5.20
C GLN A 274 -8.06 0.38 5.40
N ALA A 275 -7.31 0.57 4.31
CA ALA A 275 -5.90 0.95 4.37
C ALA A 275 -5.70 2.29 5.12
N TYR A 276 -6.61 3.25 4.90
CA TYR A 276 -6.59 4.54 5.59
C TYR A 276 -6.90 4.39 7.10
N ASN A 277 -7.96 3.66 7.45
CA ASN A 277 -8.39 3.47 8.84
C ASN A 277 -7.38 2.69 9.68
N GLU A 278 -6.67 1.73 9.05
CA GLU A 278 -5.61 0.95 9.68
C GLU A 278 -4.24 1.69 9.72
N GLY A 279 -4.18 2.94 9.20
CA GLY A 279 -2.94 3.72 9.16
C GLY A 279 -1.85 3.11 8.29
N LEU A 280 -2.23 2.37 7.25
CA LEU A 280 -1.30 1.72 6.32
C LEU A 280 -0.81 2.64 5.21
N VAL A 281 -1.45 3.78 5.06
CA VAL A 281 -1.14 4.82 4.07
C VAL A 281 -1.13 6.19 4.72
N LYS A 282 -0.52 7.20 4.04
CA LYS A 282 -0.52 8.59 4.51
C LYS A 282 -1.93 9.20 4.47
N HIS A 283 -2.20 10.09 5.41
CA HIS A 283 -3.36 10.95 5.42
C HIS A 283 -3.26 12.01 4.32
N ILE A 284 -4.39 12.33 3.67
CA ILE A 284 -4.42 13.31 2.58
C ILE A 284 -4.82 14.68 3.12
N ARG A 285 -4.01 15.69 2.82
CA ARG A 285 -4.30 17.11 3.03
C ARG A 285 -4.38 17.81 1.69
N VAL A 286 -5.27 18.76 1.57
CA VAL A 286 -5.40 19.54 0.33
C VAL A 286 -5.09 21.00 0.62
N ALA A 287 -4.10 21.53 -0.08
CA ALA A 287 -3.83 22.95 -0.16
C ALA A 287 -4.41 23.47 -1.46
N SER A 288 -5.45 24.29 -1.38
CA SER A 288 -6.05 24.88 -2.57
C SER A 288 -5.37 26.20 -2.93
N ALA A 289 -5.06 26.37 -4.22
CA ALA A 289 -4.68 27.66 -4.76
C ALA A 289 -5.76 28.10 -5.73
N ARG A 290 -6.53 29.10 -5.34
CA ARG A 290 -7.53 29.72 -6.21
C ARG A 290 -7.31 31.21 -6.28
N ILE A 291 -7.62 31.81 -7.40
CA ILE A 291 -7.59 33.25 -7.56
C ILE A 291 -8.98 33.77 -7.19
N GLU A 292 -9.07 34.54 -6.11
CA GLU A 292 -10.30 35.27 -5.80
C GLU A 292 -10.50 36.36 -6.84
N SER A 293 -11.73 36.49 -7.35
CA SER A 293 -12.09 37.46 -8.39
C SER A 293 -11.64 37.14 -9.82
N ALA A 294 -11.39 35.86 -10.15
CA ALA A 294 -11.12 35.41 -11.53
C ALA A 294 -12.20 35.79 -12.55
N HIS A 295 -13.38 36.24 -12.07
CA HIS A 295 -14.52 36.61 -12.90
C HIS A 295 -14.51 38.08 -13.40
N ASN A 296 -13.44 38.81 -13.11
CA ASN A 296 -13.30 40.20 -13.57
C ASN A 296 -12.79 40.33 -15.01
N ARG A 297 -12.50 39.26 -15.67
CA ARG A 297 -12.11 39.17 -17.09
C ARG A 297 -13.02 38.23 -17.85
N PRO A 298 -13.22 38.43 -19.17
CA PRO A 298 -14.02 37.52 -19.98
C PRO A 298 -13.31 36.19 -20.14
N TYR A 299 -13.90 35.08 -19.71
CA TYR A 299 -13.38 33.73 -19.89
C TYR A 299 -14.18 33.00 -20.96
N VAL A 300 -13.50 32.44 -21.97
CA VAL A 300 -14.09 31.59 -23.04
C VAL A 300 -13.22 30.38 -23.25
N GLY A 301 -13.69 29.21 -22.89
CA GLY A 301 -13.02 27.93 -23.15
C GLY A 301 -13.78 27.13 -24.21
N LEU A 302 -13.12 26.70 -25.28
CA LEU A 302 -13.77 25.88 -26.29
C LEU A 302 -13.72 24.41 -25.90
N THR A 303 -14.89 23.77 -25.72
CA THR A 303 -15.00 22.33 -25.46
C THR A 303 -15.06 21.54 -26.77
N THR A 304 -15.97 21.88 -27.66
CA THR A 304 -16.14 21.21 -28.94
C THR A 304 -16.94 22.04 -29.93
N VAL A 305 -16.82 21.77 -31.23
CA VAL A 305 -17.71 22.34 -32.25
C VAL A 305 -18.47 21.17 -32.88
N VAL A 306 -19.78 21.34 -33.02
CA VAL A 306 -20.69 20.33 -33.55
C VAL A 306 -21.38 20.86 -34.80
N ALA A 307 -21.30 20.13 -35.93
CA ALA A 307 -22.09 20.35 -37.12
C ALA A 307 -22.92 19.10 -37.43
N LYS A 308 -24.22 19.27 -37.51
CA LYS A 308 -25.14 18.20 -37.94
C LYS A 308 -25.77 18.60 -39.26
N LYS A 309 -26.00 17.63 -40.14
CA LYS A 309 -26.61 17.84 -41.45
C LYS A 309 -27.97 18.50 -41.28
N GLY A 310 -28.17 19.70 -41.87
CA GLY A 310 -29.39 20.47 -41.80
C GLY A 310 -29.51 21.40 -40.59
N GLN A 311 -28.46 21.55 -39.76
CA GLN A 311 -28.40 22.51 -38.64
C GLN A 311 -27.19 23.43 -38.81
N LEU A 312 -27.28 24.66 -38.31
CA LEU A 312 -26.12 25.54 -38.26
C LEU A 312 -25.07 24.98 -37.28
N PRO A 313 -23.78 25.12 -37.58
CA PRO A 313 -22.73 24.74 -36.67
C PRO A 313 -22.88 25.49 -35.33
N HIS A 314 -22.66 24.81 -34.22
CA HIS A 314 -22.65 25.40 -32.89
C HIS A 314 -21.45 24.87 -32.09
N ALA A 315 -20.93 25.72 -31.21
CA ALA A 315 -19.84 25.34 -30.31
C ALA A 315 -20.36 25.22 -28.88
N LYS A 316 -19.85 24.28 -28.15
CA LYS A 316 -19.95 24.21 -26.70
C LYS A 316 -18.75 24.92 -26.10
N VAL A 317 -19.01 25.93 -25.31
CA VAL A 317 -18.02 26.80 -24.69
C VAL A 317 -18.28 26.93 -23.20
N GLU A 318 -17.25 26.93 -22.39
CA GLU A 318 -17.33 27.31 -20.99
C GLU A 318 -17.25 28.82 -20.86
N LEU A 319 -18.24 29.45 -20.19
CA LEU A 319 -18.34 30.87 -19.94
C LEU A 319 -18.66 31.17 -18.47
N ASP A 320 -18.18 32.28 -17.96
CA ASP A 320 -18.60 32.82 -16.65
C ASP A 320 -19.92 33.61 -16.80
N VAL A 321 -21.00 32.99 -16.37
CA VAL A 321 -22.38 33.49 -16.56
C VAL A 321 -22.91 34.10 -15.25
N ALA A 322 -23.63 35.21 -15.34
CA ALA A 322 -24.33 35.79 -14.19
C ALA A 322 -25.52 34.90 -13.80
N GLY A 323 -25.50 34.39 -12.57
CA GLY A 323 -26.60 33.65 -11.96
C GLY A 323 -27.58 34.54 -11.19
N ALA A 324 -28.60 33.93 -10.59
CA ALA A 324 -29.53 34.62 -9.70
C ALA A 324 -28.77 35.24 -8.50
N GLN A 325 -29.14 36.42 -8.09
CA GLN A 325 -28.53 37.17 -6.96
C GLN A 325 -27.08 37.65 -7.17
N GLY A 326 -26.61 37.77 -8.44
CA GLY A 326 -25.28 38.32 -8.76
C GLY A 326 -24.11 37.36 -8.60
N ALA A 327 -24.34 36.10 -8.25
CA ALA A 327 -23.30 35.08 -8.26
C ALA A 327 -22.83 34.79 -9.69
N VAL A 328 -21.53 34.68 -9.91
CA VAL A 328 -20.97 34.34 -11.20
C VAL A 328 -20.58 32.85 -11.16
N LEU A 329 -21.08 32.07 -12.14
CA LEU A 329 -20.84 30.64 -12.23
C LEU A 329 -20.26 30.32 -13.60
N ARG A 330 -19.20 29.51 -13.61
CA ARG A 330 -18.65 28.94 -14.84
C ARG A 330 -19.53 27.79 -15.31
N GLN A 331 -20.06 27.90 -16.55
CA GLN A 331 -21.01 26.95 -17.11
C GLN A 331 -20.75 26.73 -18.59
N GLU A 332 -20.97 25.49 -19.04
CA GLU A 332 -21.00 25.18 -20.46
C GLU A 332 -22.25 25.84 -21.10
N ARG A 333 -22.04 26.57 -22.17
CA ARG A 333 -23.07 27.19 -23.00
C ARG A 333 -22.87 26.80 -24.47
N THR A 334 -23.97 26.73 -25.18
CA THR A 334 -23.94 26.52 -26.64
C THR A 334 -24.00 27.89 -27.31
N VAL A 335 -23.07 28.15 -28.23
CA VAL A 335 -22.98 29.40 -29.00
C VAL A 335 -22.92 29.12 -30.49
N GLN A 336 -23.36 30.09 -31.30
CA GLN A 336 -23.32 30.05 -32.76
C GLN A 336 -22.54 31.23 -33.33
N ALA A 337 -22.19 31.19 -34.57
CA ALA A 337 -21.61 32.34 -35.27
C ALA A 337 -22.60 33.51 -35.25
N GLY A 338 -22.14 34.69 -34.85
CA GLY A 338 -22.91 35.89 -34.63
C GLY A 338 -23.31 36.17 -33.17
N ASP A 339 -23.15 35.21 -32.27
CA ASP A 339 -23.52 35.39 -30.85
C ASP A 339 -22.59 36.40 -30.17
N ASP A 340 -23.21 37.38 -29.49
CA ASP A 340 -22.56 38.33 -28.59
C ASP A 340 -22.47 37.72 -27.19
N LEU A 341 -21.26 37.53 -26.70
CA LEU A 341 -21.02 36.86 -25.41
C LEU A 341 -21.45 37.71 -24.21
N GLU A 342 -21.61 39.05 -24.33
CA GLU A 342 -22.22 39.89 -23.29
C GLU A 342 -23.68 39.48 -23.07
N GLN A 343 -24.43 39.22 -24.16
CA GLN A 343 -25.85 38.80 -24.07
C GLN A 343 -25.98 37.38 -23.54
N VAL A 344 -25.12 36.45 -23.99
CA VAL A 344 -25.09 35.02 -23.57
C VAL A 344 -24.78 34.89 -22.09
N THR A 345 -23.82 35.67 -21.58
CA THR A 345 -23.37 35.60 -20.19
C THR A 345 -24.11 36.56 -19.25
N ARG A 346 -24.78 37.57 -19.79
CA ARG A 346 -25.39 38.71 -19.06
C ARG A 346 -24.37 39.47 -18.21
N ARG A 347 -23.12 39.58 -18.72
CA ARG A 347 -22.03 40.21 -17.99
C ARG A 347 -21.31 41.24 -18.86
N PRO A 348 -21.23 42.52 -18.40
CA PRO A 348 -20.59 43.61 -19.15
C PRO A 348 -19.10 43.34 -19.49
N VAL A 349 -18.46 42.45 -18.75
CA VAL A 349 -17.04 42.08 -18.98
C VAL A 349 -16.81 41.44 -20.36
N TYR A 350 -17.83 40.87 -20.99
CA TYR A 350 -17.76 40.26 -22.32
C TYR A 350 -18.13 41.26 -23.44
N ARG A 351 -18.30 42.54 -23.13
CA ARG A 351 -18.69 43.56 -24.13
C ARG A 351 -17.74 43.60 -25.30
N GLY A 352 -18.30 43.49 -26.51
CA GLY A 352 -17.56 43.51 -27.76
C GLY A 352 -16.85 42.18 -28.11
N ILE A 353 -17.13 41.11 -27.38
CA ILE A 353 -16.68 39.78 -27.74
C ILE A 353 -17.79 39.02 -28.45
N VAL A 354 -17.58 38.76 -29.74
CA VAL A 354 -18.54 38.09 -30.64
C VAL A 354 -17.94 36.85 -31.28
N VAL A 355 -18.72 35.80 -31.34
CA VAL A 355 -18.34 34.57 -32.09
C VAL A 355 -18.45 34.86 -33.60
N THR A 356 -17.36 34.91 -34.32
CA THR A 356 -17.38 35.25 -35.75
C THR A 356 -17.43 34.06 -36.68
N ASP A 357 -16.75 32.95 -36.31
CA ASP A 357 -16.69 31.75 -37.16
C ASP A 357 -16.59 30.47 -36.33
N LEU A 358 -17.14 29.38 -36.87
CA LEU A 358 -17.12 28.03 -36.29
C LEU A 358 -16.71 27.01 -37.34
N ASN A 359 -15.59 26.35 -37.16
CA ASN A 359 -15.13 25.25 -38.03
C ASN A 359 -15.27 23.92 -37.29
N ALA A 360 -16.13 23.03 -37.83
CA ALA A 360 -16.39 21.70 -37.27
C ALA A 360 -15.58 20.57 -37.97
N SER A 361 -14.64 20.89 -38.84
CA SER A 361 -13.78 19.89 -39.51
C SER A 361 -12.92 19.17 -38.47
N ARG A 362 -12.84 17.84 -38.55
CA ARG A 362 -12.10 16.98 -37.61
C ARG A 362 -10.64 17.39 -37.42
N ASP A 363 -10.00 17.83 -38.50
CA ASP A 363 -8.58 18.17 -38.53
C ASP A 363 -8.31 19.63 -38.12
N ASN A 364 -9.34 20.53 -38.19
CA ASN A 364 -9.21 21.95 -37.96
C ASN A 364 -10.37 22.54 -37.12
N MET A 365 -10.88 21.78 -36.17
CA MET A 365 -11.94 22.23 -35.29
C MET A 365 -11.55 23.51 -34.57
N SER A 366 -12.32 24.58 -34.73
CA SER A 366 -12.00 25.87 -34.10
C SER A 366 -13.21 26.79 -33.97
N LEU A 367 -13.10 27.74 -33.04
CA LEU A 367 -14.02 28.86 -32.83
C LEU A 367 -13.21 30.14 -32.90
N THR A 368 -13.69 31.09 -33.72
CA THR A 368 -13.05 32.41 -33.83
C THR A 368 -13.85 33.43 -33.08
N LEU A 369 -13.17 34.17 -32.22
CA LEU A 369 -13.71 35.28 -31.43
C LEU A 369 -13.21 36.60 -31.98
N ARG A 370 -14.09 37.52 -32.24
CA ARG A 370 -13.73 38.93 -32.41
C ARG A 370 -13.70 39.58 -31.02
N LEU A 371 -12.55 40.12 -30.68
CA LEU A 371 -12.29 40.86 -29.45
C LEU A 371 -12.19 42.33 -29.77
N PRO A 372 -12.30 43.25 -28.79
CA PRO A 372 -11.99 44.67 -28.98
C PRO A 372 -10.56 44.84 -29.48
N GLY A 373 -10.41 45.16 -30.78
CA GLY A 373 -9.11 45.40 -31.42
C GLY A 373 -8.31 44.14 -31.90
N ALA A 374 -8.90 42.96 -31.83
CA ALA A 374 -8.23 41.72 -32.31
C ALA A 374 -9.21 40.61 -32.67
N GLU A 375 -8.76 39.63 -33.43
CA GLU A 375 -9.44 38.34 -33.56
C GLU A 375 -8.58 37.22 -32.93
N LYS A 376 -9.25 36.28 -32.29
CA LYS A 376 -8.62 35.11 -31.69
C LYS A 376 -9.33 33.83 -32.09
N MET A 377 -8.59 32.88 -32.61
CA MET A 377 -9.05 31.53 -32.87
C MET A 377 -8.74 30.66 -31.66
N LEU A 378 -9.70 29.85 -31.22
CA LEU A 378 -9.57 28.84 -30.18
C LEU A 378 -9.78 27.46 -30.79
N ARG A 379 -8.93 26.51 -30.40
CA ARG A 379 -9.11 25.07 -30.66
C ARG A 379 -9.74 24.41 -29.44
N PRO A 380 -10.32 23.18 -29.58
CA PRO A 380 -10.82 22.44 -28.46
C PRO A 380 -9.76 22.27 -27.34
N GLY A 381 -10.12 22.66 -26.12
CA GLY A 381 -9.21 22.71 -24.96
C GLY A 381 -8.44 24.04 -24.79
N GLU A 382 -8.50 24.95 -25.79
CA GLU A 382 -7.89 26.29 -25.63
C GLU A 382 -8.88 27.28 -25.00
N VAL A 383 -8.31 28.27 -24.30
CA VAL A 383 -9.09 29.28 -23.59
C VAL A 383 -8.65 30.72 -23.93
N HIS A 384 -9.59 31.66 -23.85
CA HIS A 384 -9.36 33.09 -23.88
C HIS A 384 -9.70 33.70 -22.53
N GLY A 385 -8.86 34.62 -22.04
CA GLY A 385 -9.13 35.35 -20.79
C GLY A 385 -8.91 34.54 -19.51
N SER A 386 -8.17 33.44 -19.61
CA SER A 386 -7.63 32.84 -18.40
C SER A 386 -6.82 33.90 -17.68
N VAL A 387 -7.11 34.12 -16.40
CA VAL A 387 -6.19 34.81 -15.50
C VAL A 387 -4.85 34.10 -15.66
N GLU A 388 -3.78 34.86 -15.84
CA GLU A 388 -2.44 34.38 -16.14
C GLU A 388 -2.19 33.00 -15.50
N VAL A 389 -2.27 31.95 -16.30
CA VAL A 389 -2.00 30.55 -15.88
C VAL A 389 -0.65 30.51 -15.16
N ASP A 390 0.26 31.37 -15.56
CA ASP A 390 1.57 31.54 -14.94
C ASP A 390 1.51 32.12 -13.52
N ALA A 391 0.56 33.02 -13.22
CA ALA A 391 0.37 33.55 -11.86
C ALA A 391 -0.19 32.47 -10.92
N LEU A 392 -1.14 31.68 -11.42
CA LEU A 392 -1.66 30.53 -10.68
C LEU A 392 -0.59 29.46 -10.46
N HIS A 393 0.16 29.09 -11.51
CA HIS A 393 1.26 28.13 -11.41
C HIS A 393 2.36 28.65 -10.47
N ARG A 394 2.69 29.92 -10.49
CA ARG A 394 3.61 30.54 -9.53
C ARG A 394 3.11 30.40 -8.09
N ALA A 395 1.83 30.69 -7.84
CA ALA A 395 1.24 30.55 -6.52
C ALA A 395 1.25 29.09 -6.04
N MET A 396 0.90 28.12 -6.91
CA MET A 396 0.94 26.70 -6.60
C MET A 396 2.35 26.18 -6.33
N ILE A 397 3.32 26.63 -7.13
CA ILE A 397 4.74 26.28 -6.93
C ILE A 397 5.23 26.84 -5.60
N ALA A 398 4.99 28.11 -5.32
CA ALA A 398 5.39 28.76 -4.07
C ALA A 398 4.76 28.06 -2.86
N ARG A 399 3.45 27.73 -2.93
CA ARG A 399 2.76 26.98 -1.88
C ARG A 399 3.35 25.58 -1.67
N THR A 400 3.67 24.86 -2.75
CA THR A 400 4.27 23.55 -2.65
C THR A 400 5.66 23.59 -2.01
N ILE A 401 6.47 24.57 -2.38
CA ILE A 401 7.79 24.77 -1.78
C ILE A 401 7.63 25.10 -0.28
N GLU A 402 6.70 25.98 0.08
CA GLU A 402 6.44 26.33 1.47
C GLU A 402 6.02 25.12 2.31
N GLU A 403 5.07 24.32 1.82
CA GLU A 403 4.64 23.09 2.50
C GLU A 403 5.79 22.08 2.61
N HIS A 404 6.63 21.96 1.57
CA HIS A 404 7.82 21.13 1.60
C HIS A 404 8.80 21.59 2.69
N LEU A 405 9.11 22.87 2.73
CA LEU A 405 10.07 23.42 3.69
C LEU A 405 9.57 23.30 5.14
N LYS A 406 8.26 23.55 5.37
CA LYS A 406 7.61 23.32 6.66
C LYS A 406 7.77 21.85 7.09
N ARG A 407 7.53 20.94 6.17
CA ARG A 407 7.64 19.51 6.43
C ARG A 407 9.10 19.07 6.62
N ALA A 408 10.03 19.65 5.87
CA ALA A 408 11.47 19.40 6.01
C ALA A 408 12.00 19.84 7.39
N LEU A 409 11.60 21.00 7.89
CA LEU A 409 11.94 21.45 9.25
C LEU A 409 11.50 20.45 10.33
N LEU A 410 10.33 19.83 10.13
CA LEU A 410 9.78 18.86 11.06
C LEU A 410 10.47 17.50 10.97
N LEU A 411 10.75 17.02 9.75
CA LEU A 411 11.10 15.63 9.48
C LEU A 411 12.63 15.40 9.32
N GLN A 412 13.37 16.41 8.91
CA GLN A 412 14.83 16.29 8.77
C GLN A 412 15.53 15.95 10.10
N PRO A 413 15.17 16.55 11.25
CA PRO A 413 15.72 16.14 12.55
C PRO A 413 15.43 14.70 12.92
N LYS A 414 14.32 14.13 12.41
CA LYS A 414 13.95 12.70 12.57
C LYS A 414 14.67 11.78 11.56
N GLY A 415 15.58 12.31 10.76
CA GLY A 415 16.27 11.57 9.72
C GLY A 415 15.37 11.20 8.54
N ILE A 416 14.33 11.98 8.26
CA ILE A 416 13.40 11.70 7.16
C ILE A 416 13.59 12.79 6.10
N LYS A 417 13.98 12.39 4.90
CA LYS A 417 14.03 13.27 3.74
C LYS A 417 12.65 13.51 3.16
N VAL A 418 12.33 14.73 2.83
CA VAL A 418 11.08 15.12 2.17
C VAL A 418 11.30 15.19 0.66
N LEU A 419 10.39 14.64 -0.13
CA LEU A 419 10.33 14.76 -1.59
C LEU A 419 8.99 15.34 -2.02
N SER A 420 9.01 16.15 -3.08
CA SER A 420 7.82 16.76 -3.69
C SER A 420 7.75 16.47 -5.19
N LEU A 421 6.55 16.19 -5.69
CA LEU A 421 6.28 15.93 -7.09
C LEU A 421 5.48 17.06 -7.72
N PHE A 422 5.90 17.51 -8.91
CA PHE A 422 5.16 18.40 -9.77
C PHE A 422 4.73 17.67 -11.05
N PHE A 423 3.43 17.67 -11.33
CA PHE A 423 2.90 17.16 -12.59
C PHE A 423 2.54 18.32 -13.52
N ILE A 424 3.23 18.39 -14.66
CA ILE A 424 3.11 19.48 -15.63
C ILE A 424 2.36 19.05 -16.88
N ASP A 425 1.83 20.02 -17.62
CA ASP A 425 1.09 19.85 -18.89
C ASP A 425 2.02 19.62 -20.08
N HIS A 426 3.07 20.42 -20.25
CA HIS A 426 4.02 20.36 -21.34
C HIS A 426 5.47 20.40 -20.87
N VAL A 427 6.30 19.53 -21.45
CA VAL A 427 7.72 19.42 -21.11
C VAL A 427 8.47 20.72 -21.41
N GLU A 428 8.10 21.43 -22.48
CA GLU A 428 8.71 22.70 -22.88
C GLU A 428 8.60 23.78 -21.80
N ARG A 429 7.59 23.72 -20.95
CA ARG A 429 7.43 24.65 -19.82
C ARG A 429 8.49 24.47 -18.73
N TYR A 430 9.12 23.29 -18.68
CA TYR A 430 10.21 23.02 -17.74
C TYR A 430 11.58 23.02 -18.44
N ARG A 431 11.68 22.49 -19.67
CA ARG A 431 12.92 22.33 -20.43
C ARG A 431 12.68 22.68 -21.90
N LYS A 432 13.31 23.76 -22.37
CA LYS A 432 13.21 24.23 -23.77
C LYS A 432 14.39 23.73 -24.57
N TYR A 433 14.14 23.19 -25.74
CA TYR A 433 15.16 22.81 -26.70
C TYR A 433 15.22 23.86 -27.80
N PRO A 434 16.43 24.31 -28.21
CA PRO A 434 16.54 25.20 -29.37
C PRO A 434 15.99 24.49 -30.60
N PRO A 435 15.40 25.23 -31.56
CA PRO A 435 14.90 24.66 -32.81
C PRO A 435 16.05 23.92 -33.51
N PRO A 436 15.76 22.78 -34.17
CA PRO A 436 16.79 22.06 -34.91
C PRO A 436 17.39 22.97 -35.98
N ALA A 437 18.73 23.10 -36.00
CA ALA A 437 19.41 23.83 -37.03
C ALA A 437 19.03 23.29 -38.41
N ASP A 438 18.89 24.21 -39.38
CA ASP A 438 18.47 23.87 -40.76
C ASP A 438 19.32 22.72 -41.31
N LYS A 439 18.68 21.80 -42.03
CA LYS A 439 19.29 20.55 -42.54
C LYS A 439 20.55 20.75 -43.39
N LYS A 440 20.94 21.99 -43.70
CA LYS A 440 22.10 22.31 -44.51
C LYS A 440 23.42 22.52 -43.76
N GLU A 441 23.39 22.65 -42.40
CA GLU A 441 24.59 22.88 -41.57
C GLU A 441 24.85 21.72 -40.58
N LYS A 442 24.80 20.49 -41.06
CA LYS A 442 25.34 19.40 -40.24
C LYS A 442 26.87 19.35 -40.38
N VAL A 443 27.57 20.10 -39.57
CA VAL A 443 29.00 19.86 -39.31
C VAL A 443 29.11 18.62 -38.42
N ALA A 444 29.74 17.58 -38.94
CA ALA A 444 30.01 16.35 -38.20
C ALA A 444 30.89 16.71 -37.01
N GLY A 445 30.39 16.55 -35.77
CA GLY A 445 31.14 16.83 -34.54
C GLY A 445 30.62 17.97 -33.68
N SER A 446 29.55 18.70 -34.04
CA SER A 446 28.98 19.72 -33.19
C SER A 446 28.21 19.09 -32.01
N GLU A 447 28.60 19.36 -30.79
CA GLU A 447 27.84 19.00 -29.60
C GLU A 447 26.41 19.55 -29.68
N LYS A 448 25.44 18.73 -29.33
CA LYS A 448 24.02 19.13 -29.27
C LYS A 448 23.92 20.31 -28.28
N PRO A 449 23.25 21.42 -28.63
CA PRO A 449 23.08 22.52 -27.71
C PRO A 449 22.36 22.09 -26.44
N ALA A 450 22.89 22.48 -25.27
CA ALA A 450 22.30 22.16 -23.99
C ALA A 450 20.89 22.73 -23.87
N PRO A 451 19.97 21.98 -23.29
CA PRO A 451 18.60 22.43 -23.10
C PRO A 451 18.54 23.64 -22.16
N GLN A 452 17.69 24.63 -22.48
CA GLN A 452 17.45 25.80 -21.65
C GLN A 452 16.33 25.51 -20.64
N LYS A 453 16.37 26.21 -19.50
CA LYS A 453 15.32 26.14 -18.49
C LYS A 453 14.02 26.75 -19.03
N GLY A 454 12.92 26.06 -18.88
CA GLY A 454 11.60 26.58 -19.18
C GLY A 454 11.05 27.47 -18.06
N ASP A 455 9.88 28.04 -18.28
CA ASP A 455 9.28 29.03 -17.38
C ASP A 455 9.00 28.48 -15.98
N LEU A 456 8.50 27.23 -15.89
CA LEU A 456 8.22 26.59 -14.59
C LEU A 456 9.51 26.34 -13.78
N ALA A 457 10.61 25.97 -14.43
CA ALA A 457 11.89 25.79 -13.74
C ALA A 457 12.42 27.14 -13.19
N LEU A 458 12.29 28.20 -13.98
CA LEU A 458 12.69 29.56 -13.56
C LEU A 458 11.81 30.08 -12.42
N ILE A 459 10.50 29.90 -12.50
CA ILE A 459 9.55 30.25 -11.43
C ILE A 459 9.92 29.50 -10.15
N PHE A 460 10.15 28.18 -10.24
CA PHE A 460 10.54 27.37 -9.10
C PHE A 460 11.80 27.91 -8.42
N GLU A 461 12.87 28.17 -9.17
CA GLU A 461 14.12 28.66 -8.61
C GLU A 461 13.96 30.05 -7.95
N GLN A 462 13.13 30.93 -8.54
CA GLN A 462 12.85 32.25 -7.97
C GLN A 462 12.11 32.13 -6.63
N GLU A 463 11.03 31.34 -6.57
CA GLU A 463 10.25 31.19 -5.34
C GLU A 463 11.03 30.41 -4.27
N MET A 464 11.77 29.36 -4.66
CA MET A 464 12.62 28.60 -3.74
C MET A 464 13.69 29.50 -3.12
N ARG A 465 14.43 30.26 -3.93
CA ARG A 465 15.44 31.21 -3.45
C ARG A 465 14.86 32.23 -2.47
N LYS A 466 13.68 32.78 -2.77
CA LYS A 466 12.98 33.72 -1.90
C LYS A 466 12.64 33.11 -0.54
N LEU A 467 12.11 31.87 -0.53
CA LEU A 467 11.66 31.23 0.70
C LEU A 467 12.84 30.76 1.58
N ILE A 468 13.87 30.13 1.01
CA ILE A 468 15.03 29.64 1.79
C ILE A 468 15.94 30.77 2.30
N SER A 469 15.75 32.01 1.81
CA SER A 469 16.44 33.18 2.36
C SER A 469 15.77 33.75 3.61
N GLN A 470 14.59 33.25 3.98
CA GLN A 470 13.79 33.71 5.12
C GLN A 470 13.87 32.73 6.30
N ASP A 471 13.77 33.24 7.50
CA ASP A 471 13.59 32.43 8.69
C ASP A 471 12.12 31.86 8.74
N PRO A 472 11.94 30.63 9.16
CA PRO A 472 12.89 29.69 9.75
C PRO A 472 13.62 28.79 8.70
N TYR A 473 13.31 28.92 7.41
CA TYR A 473 13.75 27.96 6.37
C TYR A 473 15.24 28.04 6.05
N LYS A 474 15.87 29.19 6.36
CA LYS A 474 17.31 29.37 6.20
C LYS A 474 18.14 28.32 6.96
N ALA A 475 17.61 27.84 8.08
CA ALA A 475 18.25 26.80 8.88
C ALA A 475 18.39 25.43 8.18
N LEU A 476 17.59 25.17 7.14
CA LEU A 476 17.68 23.93 6.34
C LEU A 476 18.86 23.94 5.34
N TYR A 477 19.42 25.10 5.05
CA TYR A 477 20.46 25.31 4.04
C TYR A 477 21.64 26.14 4.63
N PRO A 478 22.26 25.64 5.73
CA PRO A 478 23.36 26.37 6.34
C PRO A 478 24.51 26.48 5.34
N ASP A 479 25.10 27.67 5.26
CA ASP A 479 26.29 27.97 4.46
C ASP A 479 26.17 27.69 2.94
N GLN A 480 24.94 27.56 2.41
CA GLN A 480 24.69 27.37 0.99
C GLN A 480 24.23 28.70 0.33
N ASP A 481 24.76 28.99 -0.86
CA ASP A 481 24.20 30.06 -1.69
C ASP A 481 22.76 29.70 -2.11
N PRO A 482 21.77 30.55 -1.81
CA PRO A 482 20.37 30.28 -2.11
C PRO A 482 20.09 30.02 -3.60
N ALA A 483 20.83 30.61 -4.52
CA ALA A 483 20.64 30.38 -5.94
C ALA A 483 21.16 29.00 -6.37
N GLN A 484 22.31 28.59 -5.86
CA GLN A 484 22.83 27.24 -6.12
C GLN A 484 22.01 26.17 -5.44
N ALA A 485 21.56 26.38 -4.20
CA ALA A 485 20.68 25.47 -3.49
C ALA A 485 19.37 25.24 -4.26
N ALA A 486 18.73 26.31 -4.74
CA ALA A 486 17.50 26.22 -5.53
C ALA A 486 17.73 25.45 -6.85
N ALA A 487 18.83 25.73 -7.57
CA ALA A 487 19.13 25.06 -8.83
C ALA A 487 19.41 23.56 -8.69
N ARG A 488 19.99 23.12 -7.55
CA ARG A 488 20.30 21.72 -7.26
C ARG A 488 19.12 20.95 -6.66
N ALA A 489 18.13 21.65 -6.10
CA ALA A 489 17.01 21.04 -5.40
C ALA A 489 16.00 20.36 -6.32
N HIS A 490 16.00 20.67 -7.63
CA HIS A 490 14.98 20.15 -8.55
C HIS A 490 15.56 19.53 -9.81
N ASN A 491 14.82 18.57 -10.39
CA ASN A 491 15.10 18.03 -11.73
C ASN A 491 13.80 17.58 -12.40
N GLY A 492 13.84 17.46 -13.73
CA GLY A 492 12.72 16.96 -14.53
C GLY A 492 12.98 15.55 -15.04
N TYR A 493 11.97 14.69 -14.92
CA TYR A 493 11.96 13.34 -15.48
C TYR A 493 10.88 13.22 -16.56
N PHE A 494 11.30 13.12 -17.84
CA PHE A 494 10.41 13.10 -19.01
C PHE A 494 10.83 12.01 -19.97
N ALA A 495 9.87 11.54 -20.81
CA ALA A 495 10.17 10.65 -21.92
C ALA A 495 10.93 11.39 -23.03
N GLU A 496 11.81 10.70 -23.76
CA GLU A 496 12.60 11.27 -24.85
C GLU A 496 12.32 10.63 -26.21
N ASP A 497 12.53 11.41 -27.29
CA ASP A 497 12.51 10.91 -28.67
C ASP A 497 13.82 10.18 -29.02
N LYS A 498 13.72 8.94 -29.51
CA LYS A 498 14.87 8.11 -29.90
C LYS A 498 15.75 8.68 -30.99
N LYS A 499 15.20 9.55 -31.87
CA LYS A 499 15.93 10.11 -32.99
C LYS A 499 16.57 11.45 -32.68
N THR A 500 15.91 12.29 -31.94
CA THR A 500 16.32 13.66 -31.65
C THR A 500 16.99 13.83 -30.30
N GLY A 501 16.72 12.93 -29.33
CA GLY A 501 17.18 13.04 -27.94
C GLY A 501 16.51 14.18 -27.17
N GLN A 502 15.37 14.69 -27.68
CA GLN A 502 14.57 15.73 -27.02
C GLN A 502 13.51 15.09 -26.14
N SER A 503 13.24 15.68 -25.00
CA SER A 503 12.16 15.23 -24.11
C SER A 503 10.80 15.53 -24.74
N LEU A 504 9.92 14.52 -24.75
CA LEU A 504 8.60 14.56 -25.41
C LEU A 504 7.46 14.54 -24.44
N ASP A 505 6.33 15.07 -24.88
CA ASP A 505 5.05 14.95 -24.19
C ASP A 505 4.40 13.56 -24.35
N SER A 506 4.94 12.69 -25.20
CA SER A 506 4.38 11.36 -25.54
C SER A 506 5.36 10.20 -25.32
N LYS A 507 4.82 9.00 -25.29
CA LYS A 507 5.38 7.69 -24.92
C LYS A 507 6.71 7.31 -25.59
N GLU A 508 7.65 6.84 -24.73
CA GLU A 508 8.82 5.97 -24.96
C GLU A 508 9.85 6.32 -26.04
N GLY A 509 11.05 6.69 -25.59
CA GLY A 509 12.23 6.85 -26.41
C GLY A 509 13.56 6.95 -25.63
N SER A 510 14.71 6.79 -26.26
CA SER A 510 16.04 6.56 -25.67
C SER A 510 16.83 7.82 -25.27
N GLU A 511 17.80 7.67 -24.44
CA GLU A 511 18.38 8.49 -23.38
C GLU A 511 19.62 9.33 -23.76
N GLY A 512 19.68 10.63 -23.37
CA GLY A 512 20.88 11.47 -23.28
C GLY A 512 21.56 11.33 -21.89
N GLU A 513 22.83 11.71 -21.71
CA GLU A 513 23.59 11.41 -20.48
C GLU A 513 23.01 12.06 -19.20
N GLU A 514 22.53 13.29 -19.25
CA GLU A 514 21.90 13.95 -18.07
C GLU A 514 20.55 13.34 -17.72
N VAL A 515 19.78 12.92 -18.74
CA VAL A 515 18.51 12.24 -18.53
C VAL A 515 18.76 10.82 -18.04
N LYS A 516 19.83 10.16 -18.49
CA LYS A 516 20.30 8.89 -17.91
C LYS A 516 20.63 9.02 -16.44
N ALA A 517 21.31 10.07 -16.04
CA ALA A 517 21.65 10.34 -14.63
C ALA A 517 20.39 10.60 -13.80
N ALA A 518 19.45 11.40 -14.29
CA ALA A 518 18.17 11.65 -13.63
C ALA A 518 17.33 10.35 -13.54
N PHE A 519 17.26 9.56 -14.61
CA PHE A 519 16.61 8.26 -14.63
C PHE A 519 17.26 7.31 -13.63
N GLN A 520 18.59 7.23 -13.63
CA GLN A 520 19.34 6.38 -12.71
C GLN A 520 19.00 6.73 -11.25
N LEU A 521 19.03 8.01 -10.89
CA LEU A 521 18.76 8.48 -9.54
C LEU A 521 17.30 8.30 -9.14
N ILE A 522 16.37 8.71 -10.01
CA ILE A 522 14.93 8.71 -9.67
C ILE A 522 14.34 7.29 -9.69
N MET A 523 14.71 6.48 -10.69
CA MET A 523 14.10 5.16 -10.90
C MET A 523 14.89 4.01 -10.28
N LYS A 524 16.23 4.03 -10.36
CA LYS A 524 17.07 2.90 -9.94
C LYS A 524 17.70 3.11 -8.58
N ASP A 525 18.17 4.31 -8.26
CA ASP A 525 18.90 4.63 -7.04
C ASP A 525 18.00 5.24 -5.96
N LYS A 526 16.86 4.58 -5.70
CA LYS A 526 15.86 5.05 -4.72
C LYS A 526 16.47 5.31 -3.34
N GLU A 527 17.41 4.48 -2.92
CA GLU A 527 18.08 4.61 -1.62
C GLU A 527 18.98 5.84 -1.54
N ARG A 528 19.66 6.19 -2.63
CA ARG A 528 20.44 7.44 -2.74
C ARG A 528 19.51 8.65 -2.77
N LEU A 529 18.41 8.59 -3.52
CA LEU A 529 17.41 9.66 -3.56
C LEU A 529 16.83 9.96 -2.17
N LEU A 530 16.71 8.95 -1.30
CA LEU A 530 16.24 9.08 0.08
C LEU A 530 17.31 9.60 1.05
N SER A 531 18.58 9.67 0.65
CA SER A 531 19.65 10.21 1.51
C SER A 531 19.50 11.72 1.70
N LEU A 532 19.69 12.20 2.93
CA LEU A 532 19.71 13.63 3.23
C LEU A 532 20.89 14.35 2.54
N SER A 533 21.96 13.64 2.17
CA SER A 533 23.10 14.19 1.42
C SER A 533 22.81 14.44 -0.06
N GLU A 534 21.77 13.81 -0.63
CA GLU A 534 21.37 14.04 -2.02
C GLU A 534 20.54 15.33 -2.12
N PRO A 535 20.97 16.36 -2.89
CA PRO A 535 20.30 17.64 -2.94
C PRO A 535 18.95 17.62 -3.64
N LEU A 536 18.68 16.66 -4.53
CA LEU A 536 17.40 16.56 -5.25
C LEU A 536 16.25 16.30 -4.27
N GLN A 537 15.27 17.21 -4.26
CA GLN A 537 14.10 17.18 -3.37
C GLN A 537 12.79 17.35 -4.15
N PHE A 538 12.81 18.02 -5.30
CA PHE A 538 11.65 18.32 -6.11
C PHE A 538 11.78 17.69 -7.50
N ILE A 539 10.77 16.93 -7.93
CA ILE A 539 10.79 16.20 -9.19
C ILE A 539 9.64 16.68 -10.06
N PHE A 540 9.96 17.19 -11.25
CA PHE A 540 8.98 17.56 -12.26
C PHE A 540 8.75 16.41 -13.23
N SER A 541 7.50 16.10 -13.54
CA SER A 541 7.15 15.03 -14.47
C SER A 541 5.91 15.37 -15.28
N HIS A 542 5.86 14.92 -16.53
CA HIS A 542 4.68 14.99 -17.39
C HIS A 542 3.91 13.67 -17.35
N SER A 543 4.44 12.63 -17.95
CA SER A 543 3.80 11.32 -18.06
C SER A 543 4.67 10.16 -17.55
N ALA A 544 5.98 10.38 -17.44
CA ALA A 544 6.94 9.31 -17.18
C ALA A 544 6.82 8.66 -15.80
N LEU A 545 6.34 9.41 -14.81
CA LEU A 545 6.07 8.87 -13.47
C LEU A 545 4.63 8.34 -13.30
N ARG A 546 3.84 8.17 -14.37
CA ARG A 546 2.43 7.73 -14.25
C ARG A 546 2.30 6.31 -13.72
N GLU A 547 3.23 5.40 -14.05
CA GLU A 547 3.14 3.99 -13.66
C GLU A 547 4.48 3.49 -13.11
N GLY A 548 4.45 2.67 -12.06
CA GLY A 548 5.59 1.91 -11.54
C GLY A 548 6.59 2.64 -10.66
N TRP A 549 6.58 3.98 -10.57
CA TRP A 549 7.44 4.70 -9.65
C TRP A 549 6.80 4.82 -8.27
N ASP A 550 7.56 4.48 -7.25
CA ASP A 550 7.13 4.46 -5.87
C ASP A 550 8.28 4.91 -4.97
N ASN A 551 8.08 5.98 -4.23
CA ASN A 551 9.02 6.42 -3.22
C ASN A 551 8.26 6.73 -1.91
N PRO A 552 8.66 6.16 -0.77
CA PRO A 552 7.94 6.32 0.48
C PRO A 552 7.96 7.76 1.03
N ASN A 553 8.96 8.55 0.66
CA ASN A 553 9.15 9.88 1.24
C ASN A 553 8.60 11.02 0.38
N VAL A 554 7.63 10.74 -0.48
CA VAL A 554 6.83 11.78 -1.14
C VAL A 554 5.81 12.31 -0.14
N PHE A 555 5.85 13.63 0.12
CA PHE A 555 4.97 14.30 1.07
C PHE A 555 4.14 15.40 0.42
N GLN A 556 4.52 15.91 -0.75
CA GLN A 556 3.76 16.89 -1.51
C GLN A 556 3.58 16.44 -2.95
N ILE A 557 2.38 16.68 -3.48
CA ILE A 557 2.06 16.51 -4.89
C ILE A 557 1.39 17.79 -5.38
N CYS A 558 1.96 18.41 -6.39
CA CYS A 558 1.40 19.59 -7.05
C CYS A 558 0.97 19.24 -8.47
N ALA A 559 -0.30 19.45 -8.79
CA ALA A 559 -0.84 19.26 -10.13
C ALA A 559 -0.94 20.60 -10.85
N LEU A 560 0.10 20.95 -11.62
CA LEU A 560 0.12 22.13 -12.48
C LEU A 560 -0.66 21.93 -13.80
N ARG A 561 -1.29 20.78 -13.95
CA ARG A 561 -2.19 20.44 -15.05
C ARG A 561 -3.50 19.94 -14.51
N GLU A 562 -4.55 20.00 -15.30
CA GLU A 562 -5.81 19.36 -14.97
C GLU A 562 -5.69 17.83 -15.11
N PHE A 563 -6.30 17.11 -14.21
CA PHE A 563 -6.42 15.66 -14.32
C PHE A 563 -7.52 15.35 -15.33
N GLY A 564 -7.14 14.74 -16.45
CA GLY A 564 -8.07 14.45 -17.54
C GLY A 564 -9.10 13.36 -17.22
N THR A 565 -8.82 12.48 -16.26
CA THR A 565 -9.73 11.43 -15.80
C THR A 565 -9.57 11.17 -14.31
N GLU A 566 -10.62 10.68 -13.68
CA GLU A 566 -10.68 10.30 -12.26
C GLU A 566 -9.60 9.27 -11.90
N SER A 567 -9.46 8.23 -12.71
CA SER A 567 -8.43 7.21 -12.55
C SER A 567 -6.99 7.78 -12.53
N GLN A 568 -6.73 8.83 -13.33
CA GLN A 568 -5.42 9.49 -13.34
C GLN A 568 -5.12 10.23 -12.04
N ARG A 569 -6.12 10.89 -11.46
CA ARG A 569 -5.98 11.62 -10.18
C ARG A 569 -5.54 10.65 -9.09
N ARG A 570 -6.24 9.54 -8.94
CA ARG A 570 -5.97 8.55 -7.91
C ARG A 570 -4.60 7.89 -8.08
N GLN A 571 -4.22 7.54 -9.31
CA GLN A 571 -2.88 7.02 -9.61
C GLN A 571 -1.78 8.01 -9.21
N VAL A 572 -1.98 9.30 -9.44
CA VAL A 572 -1.03 10.36 -9.06
C VAL A 572 -0.94 10.49 -7.54
N ILE A 573 -2.08 10.58 -6.85
CA ILE A 573 -2.14 10.68 -5.38
C ILE A 573 -1.52 9.43 -4.73
N GLY A 574 -1.84 8.25 -5.26
CA GLY A 574 -1.32 6.96 -4.79
C GLY A 574 0.20 6.88 -4.67
N ARG A 575 0.93 7.69 -5.46
CA ARG A 575 2.40 7.75 -5.41
C ARG A 575 2.94 8.35 -4.12
N GLY A 576 2.15 9.19 -3.47
CA GLY A 576 2.52 9.83 -2.19
C GLY A 576 1.99 9.10 -0.96
N LEU A 577 1.15 8.07 -1.11
CA LEU A 577 0.45 7.46 0.02
C LEU A 577 1.30 6.52 0.89
N ARG A 578 2.47 6.11 0.44
CA ARG A 578 3.32 5.18 1.21
C ARG A 578 3.79 5.75 2.53
N ILE A 579 3.81 4.92 3.57
CA ILE A 579 4.42 5.25 4.86
C ILE A 579 5.92 5.54 4.66
N CYS A 580 6.38 6.65 5.23
CA CYS A 580 7.74 7.12 5.05
C CYS A 580 8.78 6.26 5.77
N VAL A 581 10.05 6.42 5.36
CA VAL A 581 11.20 5.76 5.97
C VAL A 581 12.25 6.80 6.42
N ASN A 582 12.96 6.49 7.51
CA ASN A 582 14.07 7.29 8.01
C ASN A 582 15.40 6.91 7.33
N GLN A 583 16.52 7.57 7.71
CA GLN A 583 17.86 7.30 7.15
C GLN A 583 18.38 5.88 7.49
N ARG A 584 17.78 5.17 8.42
CA ARG A 584 18.09 3.77 8.72
C ARG A 584 17.29 2.79 7.87
N GLY A 585 16.37 3.29 7.02
CA GLY A 585 15.49 2.48 6.19
C GLY A 585 14.28 1.90 6.91
N GLU A 586 14.03 2.33 8.15
CA GLU A 586 12.90 1.90 8.98
C GLU A 586 11.65 2.71 8.66
N ARG A 587 10.49 2.08 8.62
CA ARG A 587 9.20 2.77 8.48
C ARG A 587 8.86 3.53 9.74
N VAL A 588 8.46 4.78 9.57
CA VAL A 588 8.04 5.65 10.68
C VAL A 588 6.52 5.77 10.65
N ARG A 589 5.87 5.32 11.73
CA ARG A 589 4.40 5.32 11.85
C ARG A 589 3.88 6.32 12.87
N GLU A 590 4.74 7.26 13.29
CA GLU A 590 4.33 8.32 14.21
C GLU A 590 3.13 9.09 13.65
N PRO A 591 2.12 9.38 14.49
CA PRO A 591 1.04 10.28 14.13
C PRO A 591 1.57 11.64 13.65
N GLY A 592 0.91 12.24 12.63
CA GLY A 592 1.32 13.54 12.07
C GLY A 592 2.57 13.52 11.17
N VAL A 593 3.34 12.43 11.14
CA VAL A 593 4.45 12.27 10.20
C VAL A 593 3.96 11.88 8.81
N ASN A 594 3.03 10.95 8.74
CA ASN A 594 2.54 10.39 7.50
C ASN A 594 1.36 11.18 6.93
N GLU A 595 1.64 12.37 6.40
CA GLU A 595 0.66 13.22 5.74
C GLU A 595 1.14 13.59 4.34
N LEU A 596 0.26 13.45 3.36
CA LEU A 596 0.47 13.84 1.97
C LEU A 596 -0.28 15.13 1.69
N THR A 597 0.41 16.20 1.35
CA THR A 597 -0.23 17.45 0.92
C THR A 597 -0.39 17.47 -0.59
N VAL A 598 -1.63 17.60 -1.06
CA VAL A 598 -1.96 17.76 -2.49
C VAL A 598 -2.27 19.24 -2.75
N VAL A 599 -1.47 19.87 -3.60
CA VAL A 599 -1.69 21.24 -4.05
C VAL A 599 -2.48 21.20 -5.35
N ALA A 600 -3.73 21.66 -5.31
CA ALA A 600 -4.66 21.62 -6.44
C ALA A 600 -5.13 23.04 -6.84
N ASN A 601 -5.54 23.18 -8.10
CA ASN A 601 -6.10 24.40 -8.65
C ASN A 601 -7.63 24.55 -8.42
N GLU A 602 -8.22 23.63 -7.68
CA GLU A 602 -9.63 23.63 -7.30
C GLU A 602 -9.80 23.79 -5.79
N GLY A 603 -10.99 24.26 -5.37
CA GLY A 603 -11.28 24.43 -3.95
C GLY A 603 -11.25 23.10 -3.20
N TYR A 604 -10.84 23.16 -1.92
CA TYR A 604 -10.76 21.99 -1.03
C TYR A 604 -12.04 21.14 -1.03
N GLU A 605 -13.21 21.78 -0.90
CA GLU A 605 -14.50 21.07 -0.83
C GLU A 605 -14.80 20.30 -2.12
N THR A 606 -14.51 20.90 -3.27
CA THR A 606 -14.71 20.27 -4.58
C THR A 606 -13.78 19.10 -4.78
N PHE A 607 -12.50 19.28 -4.44
CA PHE A 607 -11.50 18.20 -4.52
C PHE A 607 -11.85 17.03 -3.61
N ALA A 608 -12.20 17.32 -2.36
CA ALA A 608 -12.54 16.30 -1.37
C ALA A 608 -13.81 15.53 -1.77
N ALA A 609 -14.85 16.23 -2.25
CA ALA A 609 -16.08 15.60 -2.71
C ALA A 609 -15.85 14.68 -3.93
N ARG A 610 -15.06 15.13 -4.91
CA ARG A 610 -14.69 14.30 -6.07
C ARG A 610 -13.88 13.06 -5.69
N LEU A 611 -12.85 13.22 -4.88
CA LEU A 611 -12.04 12.10 -4.43
C LEU A 611 -12.86 11.10 -3.62
N GLN A 612 -13.78 11.57 -2.79
CA GLN A 612 -14.68 10.71 -2.04
C GLN A 612 -15.63 9.94 -2.97
N ALA A 613 -16.21 10.61 -3.97
CA ALA A 613 -17.08 9.96 -4.95
C ALA A 613 -16.35 8.89 -5.78
N GLU A 614 -15.11 9.16 -6.18
CA GLU A 614 -14.24 8.20 -6.87
C GLU A 614 -14.01 6.93 -6.03
N ILE A 615 -13.78 7.10 -4.73
CA ILE A 615 -13.58 5.98 -3.80
C ILE A 615 -14.88 5.20 -3.59
N GLU A 616 -16.02 5.89 -3.49
CA GLU A 616 -17.35 5.26 -3.38
C GLU A 616 -17.67 4.39 -4.61
N GLU A 617 -17.41 4.90 -5.80
CA GLU A 617 -17.66 4.18 -7.06
C GLU A 617 -16.79 2.93 -7.17
N GLU A 618 -15.54 3.03 -6.77
CA GLU A 618 -14.57 1.94 -6.90
C GLU A 618 -14.73 0.87 -5.82
N THR A 619 -14.95 1.28 -4.58
CA THR A 619 -15.10 0.32 -3.46
C THR A 619 -16.49 -0.32 -3.44
N GLY A 620 -17.46 0.26 -4.14
CA GLY A 620 -18.87 -0.09 -4.02
C GLY A 620 -19.47 0.26 -2.66
N ILE A 621 -18.71 0.95 -1.80
CA ILE A 621 -19.17 1.37 -0.47
C ILE A 621 -19.68 2.80 -0.58
N ARG A 622 -20.98 2.97 -0.40
CA ARG A 622 -21.56 4.30 -0.26
C ARG A 622 -21.40 4.75 1.19
N PHE A 623 -20.51 5.70 1.41
CA PHE A 623 -20.23 6.20 2.76
C PHE A 623 -21.49 6.74 3.45
N GLY A 624 -21.67 6.28 4.68
CA GLY A 624 -22.83 6.63 5.48
C GLY A 624 -24.12 5.90 5.10
N PHE A 625 -24.10 4.91 4.19
CA PHE A 625 -25.25 4.11 3.82
C PHE A 625 -24.99 2.62 4.01
N VAL A 626 -25.84 1.98 4.80
CA VAL A 626 -25.79 0.53 5.03
C VAL A 626 -26.66 -0.15 3.97
N GLN A 627 -26.09 -1.09 3.24
CA GLN A 627 -26.75 -1.81 2.16
C GLN A 627 -26.89 -3.31 2.50
N LEU A 628 -27.91 -3.94 1.94
CA LEU A 628 -28.27 -5.34 2.23
C LEU A 628 -27.17 -6.31 1.80
N ASP A 629 -26.58 -6.08 0.62
CA ASP A 629 -25.50 -6.90 0.05
C ASP A 629 -24.26 -6.91 0.94
N GLN A 630 -23.90 -5.75 1.49
CA GLN A 630 -22.76 -5.62 2.42
C GLN A 630 -23.00 -6.39 3.73
N LEU A 631 -24.23 -6.37 4.27
CA LEU A 631 -24.57 -7.14 5.46
C LEU A 631 -24.60 -8.64 5.17
N SER A 632 -24.99 -9.06 3.97
CA SER A 632 -25.09 -10.46 3.60
C SER A 632 -23.74 -11.19 3.58
N THR A 633 -22.65 -10.46 3.39
CA THR A 633 -21.27 -10.99 3.37
C THR A 633 -20.61 -11.03 4.74
N LEU A 634 -21.30 -10.62 5.82
CA LEU A 634 -20.77 -10.73 7.19
C LEU A 634 -20.49 -12.19 7.53
N VAL A 635 -19.34 -12.46 8.11
CA VAL A 635 -18.88 -13.79 8.48
C VAL A 635 -18.72 -13.89 9.99
N ALA A 636 -19.36 -14.87 10.59
CA ALA A 636 -19.11 -15.30 11.96
C ALA A 636 -18.18 -16.51 11.96
N ARG A 637 -17.38 -16.63 13.02
CA ARG A 637 -16.50 -17.78 13.27
C ARG A 637 -16.76 -18.27 14.68
N ASP A 638 -16.49 -19.54 14.90
CA ASP A 638 -16.51 -20.09 16.25
C ASP A 638 -15.38 -19.48 17.11
N GLU A 639 -15.44 -19.66 18.43
CA GLU A 639 -14.47 -19.06 19.37
C GLU A 639 -13.01 -19.45 19.11
N ASP A 640 -12.80 -20.61 18.48
CA ASP A 640 -11.48 -21.10 18.04
C ASP A 640 -11.05 -20.58 16.66
N GLY A 641 -11.87 -19.71 16.03
CA GLY A 641 -11.64 -19.19 14.67
C GLY A 641 -12.01 -20.16 13.54
N SER A 642 -12.54 -21.33 13.86
CA SER A 642 -13.00 -22.35 12.90
C SER A 642 -14.41 -22.05 12.38
N ASN A 643 -14.83 -22.85 11.40
CA ASN A 643 -16.20 -22.88 10.85
C ASN A 643 -16.76 -21.49 10.45
N PRO A 644 -16.18 -20.80 9.47
CA PRO A 644 -16.69 -19.53 8.99
C PRO A 644 -18.12 -19.73 8.41
N ARG A 645 -19.05 -18.88 8.84
CA ARG A 645 -20.45 -18.89 8.37
C ARG A 645 -20.85 -17.50 7.92
N ALA A 646 -21.36 -17.38 6.70
CA ALA A 646 -21.92 -16.12 6.21
C ALA A 646 -23.30 -15.86 6.79
N LEU A 647 -23.63 -14.60 7.03
CA LEU A 647 -24.95 -14.18 7.51
C LEU A 647 -26.06 -14.51 6.50
N GLY A 648 -25.76 -14.35 5.22
CA GLY A 648 -26.70 -14.59 4.13
C GLY A 648 -27.79 -13.53 4.00
N ALA A 649 -28.50 -13.54 2.87
CA ALA A 649 -29.45 -12.48 2.52
C ALA A 649 -30.65 -12.37 3.47
N ALA A 650 -31.19 -13.48 3.93
CA ALA A 650 -32.38 -13.49 4.80
C ALA A 650 -32.08 -12.90 6.19
N ALA A 651 -30.94 -13.27 6.80
CA ALA A 651 -30.54 -12.72 8.10
C ALA A 651 -30.03 -11.30 7.97
N ALA A 652 -29.35 -10.97 6.87
CA ALA A 652 -28.94 -9.61 6.57
C ALA A 652 -30.13 -8.64 6.46
N LYS A 653 -31.24 -9.09 5.88
CA LYS A 653 -32.48 -8.31 5.83
C LYS A 653 -33.04 -8.05 7.23
N ARG A 654 -33.07 -9.07 8.11
CA ARG A 654 -33.49 -8.88 9.50
C ARG A 654 -32.60 -7.91 10.25
N LEU A 655 -31.27 -7.99 10.04
CA LEU A 655 -30.31 -7.06 10.63
C LEU A 655 -30.54 -5.63 10.13
N LEU A 656 -30.78 -5.45 8.83
CA LEU A 656 -31.07 -4.14 8.24
C LEU A 656 -32.35 -3.54 8.81
N ASP A 657 -33.41 -4.35 8.94
CA ASP A 657 -34.68 -3.93 9.51
C ASP A 657 -34.55 -3.60 11.00
N TRP A 658 -33.76 -4.37 11.75
CA TRP A 658 -33.41 -4.06 13.15
C TRP A 658 -32.65 -2.72 13.29
N LEU A 659 -31.64 -2.50 12.44
CA LEU A 659 -30.91 -1.21 12.44
C LEU A 659 -31.83 -0.01 12.17
N LYS A 660 -32.87 -0.19 11.34
CA LYS A 660 -33.89 0.84 11.10
C LYS A 660 -34.81 1.04 12.31
N ALA A 661 -35.26 -0.04 12.92
CA ALA A 661 -36.16 0.00 14.08
C ALA A 661 -35.48 0.68 15.28
N GLU A 662 -34.18 0.41 15.49
CA GLU A 662 -33.39 1.04 16.54
C GLU A 662 -32.93 2.48 16.19
N GLN A 663 -33.34 3.01 15.04
CA GLN A 663 -32.97 4.34 14.57
C GLN A 663 -31.44 4.53 14.40
N TYR A 664 -30.70 3.47 14.15
CA TYR A 664 -29.29 3.52 13.78
C TYR A 664 -29.11 3.96 12.33
N ILE A 665 -30.07 3.64 11.48
CA ILE A 665 -30.12 4.07 10.08
C ILE A 665 -31.55 4.56 9.74
N ASN A 666 -31.65 5.49 8.79
CA ASN A 666 -32.96 5.94 8.32
C ASN A 666 -33.60 4.95 7.30
N ALA A 667 -34.79 5.28 6.80
CA ALA A 667 -35.54 4.44 5.85
C ALA A 667 -34.73 4.14 4.56
N GLN A 668 -33.85 5.05 4.13
CA GLN A 668 -32.99 4.93 2.97
C GLN A 668 -31.65 4.19 3.26
N GLY A 669 -31.43 3.75 4.51
CA GLY A 669 -30.21 3.08 4.94
C GLY A 669 -29.09 4.03 5.35
N LYS A 670 -29.31 5.33 5.42
CA LYS A 670 -28.30 6.31 5.84
C LYS A 670 -28.06 6.22 7.36
N ALA A 671 -26.80 6.13 7.73
CA ALA A 671 -26.36 6.08 9.13
C ALA A 671 -26.69 7.37 9.89
N GLU A 672 -27.30 7.22 11.05
CA GLU A 672 -27.67 8.32 11.95
C GLU A 672 -26.57 8.55 13.02
N GLU A 673 -26.59 9.69 13.69
CA GLU A 673 -25.58 10.03 14.70
C GLU A 673 -25.56 9.07 15.90
N ARG A 674 -26.71 8.46 16.22
CA ARG A 674 -26.82 7.42 17.25
C ARG A 674 -25.91 6.22 16.93
N LEU A 675 -25.91 5.77 15.66
CA LEU A 675 -25.01 4.66 15.24
C LEU A 675 -23.54 5.00 15.48
N LYS A 676 -23.14 6.20 15.09
CA LYS A 676 -21.74 6.65 15.25
C LYS A 676 -21.35 6.75 16.73
N ALA A 677 -22.25 7.27 17.56
CA ALA A 677 -22.03 7.38 19.01
C ALA A 677 -21.87 6.00 19.67
N ASP A 678 -22.76 5.04 19.36
CA ASP A 678 -22.73 3.71 19.96
C ASP A 678 -21.57 2.86 19.41
N LEU A 679 -21.20 3.02 18.15
CA LEU A 679 -19.97 2.43 17.59
C LEU A 679 -18.70 2.96 18.26
N SER A 680 -18.64 4.26 18.56
CA SER A 680 -17.47 4.88 19.20
C SER A 680 -17.36 4.51 20.67
N SER A 681 -18.49 4.37 21.37
CA SER A 681 -18.54 4.01 22.80
C SER A 681 -18.57 2.50 23.05
N GLY A 682 -18.57 1.67 21.98
CA GLY A 682 -18.65 0.21 22.08
C GLY A 682 -20.00 -0.33 22.62
N LYS A 683 -21.05 0.49 22.58
CA LYS A 683 -22.38 0.15 23.12
C LYS A 683 -23.29 -0.58 22.12
N LEU A 684 -22.91 -0.65 20.84
CA LEU A 684 -23.71 -1.35 19.85
C LEU A 684 -23.74 -2.85 20.18
N ALA A 685 -24.89 -3.37 20.52
CA ALA A 685 -25.13 -4.79 20.76
C ALA A 685 -26.20 -5.30 19.78
N LEU A 686 -25.86 -6.33 19.00
CA LEU A 686 -26.79 -6.98 18.09
C LEU A 686 -27.79 -7.87 18.84
N PRO A 687 -28.93 -8.22 18.21
CA PRO A 687 -29.85 -9.21 18.74
C PRO A 687 -29.17 -10.54 19.05
N GLU A 688 -29.74 -11.31 20.00
CA GLU A 688 -29.16 -12.57 20.50
C GLU A 688 -28.82 -13.57 19.37
N ASP A 689 -29.74 -13.72 18.40
CA ASP A 689 -29.60 -14.63 17.26
C ASP A 689 -28.48 -14.17 16.27
N MET A 690 -28.02 -12.93 16.40
CA MET A 690 -26.98 -12.31 15.55
C MET A 690 -25.67 -12.03 16.31
N LYS A 691 -25.59 -12.33 17.59
CA LYS A 691 -24.37 -12.14 18.41
C LYS A 691 -23.09 -12.75 17.81
N PRO A 692 -23.12 -13.92 17.17
CA PRO A 692 -21.94 -14.47 16.51
C PRO A 692 -21.33 -13.52 15.44
N PHE A 693 -22.15 -12.64 14.85
CA PHE A 693 -21.73 -11.67 13.86
C PHE A 693 -21.38 -10.29 14.44
N GLN A 694 -21.41 -10.12 15.76
CA GLN A 694 -21.20 -8.83 16.44
C GLN A 694 -19.92 -8.11 16.00
N GLU A 695 -18.79 -8.80 16.06
CA GLU A 695 -17.49 -8.20 15.73
C GLU A 695 -17.42 -7.80 14.24
N ALA A 696 -17.88 -8.69 13.36
CA ALA A 696 -17.90 -8.45 11.92
C ALA A 696 -18.83 -7.28 11.54
N ALA A 697 -20.02 -7.23 12.17
CA ALA A 697 -20.98 -6.15 11.95
C ALA A 697 -20.46 -4.81 12.47
N VAL A 698 -19.88 -4.76 13.66
CA VAL A 698 -19.25 -3.54 14.20
C VAL A 698 -18.12 -3.07 13.29
N ALA A 699 -17.27 -3.97 12.80
CA ALA A 699 -16.19 -3.64 11.89
C ALA A 699 -16.73 -3.05 10.57
N LEU A 700 -17.74 -3.68 9.96
CA LEU A 700 -18.39 -3.20 8.74
C LEU A 700 -19.07 -1.83 8.96
N LEU A 701 -19.84 -1.67 10.02
CA LEU A 701 -20.56 -0.42 10.31
C LEU A 701 -19.58 0.72 10.64
N LYS A 702 -18.49 0.45 11.33
CA LYS A 702 -17.40 1.43 11.51
C LYS A 702 -16.81 1.83 10.17
N ARG A 703 -16.57 0.90 9.26
CA ARG A 703 -16.05 1.17 7.92
C ARG A 703 -17.02 2.01 7.08
N ILE A 704 -18.31 1.71 7.11
CA ILE A 704 -19.36 2.47 6.39
C ILE A 704 -19.51 3.89 6.96
N THR A 705 -19.44 4.03 8.29
CA THR A 705 -19.58 5.34 8.97
C THR A 705 -18.30 6.16 9.01
N SER A 706 -17.14 5.53 8.76
CA SER A 706 -15.88 6.23 8.62
C SER A 706 -15.84 6.96 7.27
N ARG A 707 -15.36 8.20 7.31
CA ARG A 707 -15.02 8.95 6.09
C ARG A 707 -13.51 9.02 6.01
N ILE A 708 -12.96 8.93 4.80
CA ILE A 708 -11.56 9.32 4.61
C ILE A 708 -11.49 10.79 4.96
N GLN A 709 -10.78 11.11 6.03
CA GLN A 709 -10.61 12.48 6.48
C GLN A 709 -9.59 13.16 5.55
N ILE A 710 -10.11 13.82 4.53
CA ILE A 710 -9.33 14.74 3.73
C ILE A 710 -9.34 16.06 4.51
N THR A 711 -8.18 16.58 4.89
CA THR A 711 -8.08 17.78 5.70
C THR A 711 -7.66 18.97 4.86
N ASP A 712 -8.20 20.13 5.22
CA ASP A 712 -7.81 21.41 4.62
C ASP A 712 -6.45 21.84 5.20
N ALA A 713 -5.46 22.03 4.35
CA ALA A 713 -4.12 22.42 4.77
C ALA A 713 -4.08 23.84 5.40
N ASP A 714 -5.08 24.67 5.13
CA ASP A 714 -5.18 26.02 5.69
C ASP A 714 -5.88 26.07 7.05
N LYS A 715 -6.60 25.00 7.45
CA LYS A 715 -7.12 24.84 8.81
C LYS A 715 -6.00 24.37 9.73
N ARG A 716 -5.37 25.32 10.42
CA ARG A 716 -4.26 25.06 11.35
C ARG A 716 -4.70 24.10 12.44
N GLY A 717 -4.04 22.95 12.54
CA GLY A 717 -4.06 22.09 13.71
C GLY A 717 -3.43 22.81 14.93
N THR A 718 -3.70 22.28 16.14
CA THR A 718 -3.06 22.81 17.35
C THR A 718 -1.59 22.40 17.35
N ARG A 719 -0.69 23.37 17.39
CA ARG A 719 0.76 23.09 17.53
C ARG A 719 1.05 22.66 18.94
N ARG A 720 1.82 21.59 19.07
CA ARG A 720 2.38 21.12 20.34
C ARG A 720 3.70 21.84 20.58
N HIS A 721 3.80 22.55 21.69
CA HIS A 721 5.03 23.24 22.07
C HIS A 721 5.73 22.50 23.19
N SER A 722 7.06 22.53 23.18
CA SER A 722 7.84 22.04 24.32
C SER A 722 7.58 22.92 25.56
N ASN A 723 7.32 22.28 26.69
CA ASN A 723 7.16 22.94 27.97
C ASN A 723 8.53 23.02 28.69
N ALA A 724 9.27 24.08 28.41
CA ALA A 724 10.60 24.26 28.95
C ALA A 724 10.60 24.27 30.50
N ALA A 725 9.53 24.80 31.13
CA ALA A 725 9.40 24.81 32.57
C ALA A 725 9.37 23.39 33.17
N VAL A 726 8.70 22.44 32.51
CA VAL A 726 8.68 21.04 32.92
C VAL A 726 9.98 20.32 32.54
N ILE A 727 10.50 20.51 31.33
CA ILE A 727 11.73 19.84 30.88
C ILE A 727 12.91 20.22 31.74
N ASP A 728 13.02 21.48 32.15
CA ASP A 728 14.12 21.99 32.94
C ASP A 728 13.88 21.89 34.47
N SER A 729 12.70 21.32 34.90
CA SER A 729 12.38 21.09 36.32
C SER A 729 13.27 20.00 36.90
N GLU A 730 13.48 20.09 38.23
CA GLU A 730 14.22 19.07 38.99
C GLU A 730 13.50 17.72 38.92
N GLU A 731 12.18 17.75 38.98
CA GLU A 731 11.31 16.58 38.98
C GLU A 731 11.45 15.80 37.67
N PHE A 732 11.42 16.49 36.51
CA PHE A 732 11.57 15.85 35.22
C PHE A 732 12.98 15.31 35.02
N ARG A 733 14.00 16.05 35.41
CA ARG A 733 15.40 15.56 35.37
C ARG A 733 15.56 14.31 36.21
N ALA A 734 15.05 14.32 37.42
CA ALA A 734 15.11 13.18 38.34
C ALA A 734 14.39 11.93 37.80
N LEU A 735 13.25 12.11 37.10
CA LEU A 735 12.54 11.04 36.38
C LEU A 735 13.37 10.53 35.21
N TRP A 736 13.85 11.45 34.35
CA TRP A 736 14.55 11.09 33.14
C TRP A 736 15.90 10.42 33.41
N ASP A 737 16.65 10.91 34.37
CA ASP A 737 17.94 10.34 34.78
C ASP A 737 17.83 8.85 35.14
N ARG A 738 16.68 8.42 35.63
CA ARG A 738 16.44 7.04 36.00
C ARG A 738 15.99 6.13 34.88
N VAL A 739 15.36 6.67 33.83
CA VAL A 739 14.80 5.87 32.71
C VAL A 739 15.62 5.92 31.43
N LYS A 740 16.50 6.91 31.27
CA LYS A 740 17.23 7.21 30.02
C LYS A 740 18.25 6.18 29.57
N HIS A 741 18.60 5.20 30.41
CA HIS A 741 19.70 4.30 30.13
C HIS A 741 19.44 3.30 29.02
N ARG A 742 20.38 3.22 28.08
CA ARG A 742 20.34 2.23 27.01
C ARG A 742 20.96 0.92 27.48
N THR A 743 20.37 -0.17 27.05
CA THR A 743 20.85 -1.52 27.36
C THR A 743 21.03 -2.33 26.08
N THR A 744 21.88 -3.32 26.15
CA THR A 744 21.89 -4.47 25.26
C THR A 744 21.48 -5.71 26.04
N TYR A 745 21.20 -6.79 25.34
CA TYR A 745 20.83 -8.04 25.98
C TYR A 745 21.67 -9.21 25.45
N ARG A 746 21.80 -10.22 26.30
CA ARG A 746 22.24 -11.56 25.93
C ARG A 746 21.19 -12.56 26.38
N VAL A 747 21.15 -13.70 25.71
CA VAL A 747 20.20 -14.76 26.05
C VAL A 747 20.99 -15.95 26.58
N ASP A 748 20.81 -16.25 27.85
CA ASP A 748 21.37 -17.44 28.49
C ASP A 748 20.22 -18.44 28.69
N PHE A 749 20.08 -19.39 27.77
CA PHE A 749 19.07 -20.42 27.94
C PHE A 749 19.72 -21.82 28.03
N ASN A 750 19.10 -22.67 28.82
CA ASN A 750 19.55 -24.05 28.98
C ASN A 750 18.90 -24.94 27.91
N PRO A 751 19.68 -25.51 26.95
CA PRO A 751 19.13 -26.38 25.93
C PRO A 751 18.41 -27.61 26.47
N GLU A 752 18.89 -28.17 27.58
CA GLU A 752 18.26 -29.34 28.22
C GLU A 752 16.91 -29.00 28.82
N ALA A 753 16.78 -27.83 29.46
CA ALA A 753 15.51 -27.35 29.96
C ALA A 753 14.51 -27.10 28.80
N LEU A 754 14.95 -26.48 27.70
CA LEU A 754 14.12 -26.30 26.52
C LEU A 754 13.59 -27.64 25.97
N VAL A 755 14.46 -28.65 25.86
CA VAL A 755 14.05 -29.98 25.41
C VAL A 755 13.01 -30.56 26.36
N ALA A 756 13.22 -30.44 27.68
CA ALA A 756 12.27 -30.94 28.69
C ALA A 756 10.91 -30.23 28.61
N ASP A 757 10.90 -28.89 28.47
CA ASP A 757 9.68 -28.11 28.39
C ASP A 757 8.90 -28.40 27.10
N CYS A 758 9.59 -28.48 25.96
CA CYS A 758 8.98 -28.89 24.70
C CYS A 758 8.41 -30.33 24.76
N THR A 759 9.16 -31.24 25.37
CA THR A 759 8.71 -32.64 25.56
C THR A 759 7.45 -32.70 26.41
N LYS A 760 7.42 -31.92 27.52
CA LYS A 760 6.24 -31.80 28.39
C LYS A 760 5.06 -31.24 27.61
N ALA A 761 5.23 -30.12 26.91
CA ALA A 761 4.19 -29.46 26.13
C ALA A 761 3.62 -30.39 25.05
N LEU A 762 4.46 -31.15 24.36
CA LEU A 762 4.04 -32.16 23.37
C LEU A 762 3.25 -33.29 24.01
N ARG A 763 3.64 -33.73 25.21
CA ARG A 763 2.97 -34.80 25.94
C ARG A 763 1.57 -34.39 26.42
N GLU A 764 1.43 -33.16 26.86
CA GLU A 764 0.19 -32.61 27.44
C GLU A 764 -0.86 -32.21 26.38
N GLN A 765 -0.54 -32.25 25.10
CA GLN A 765 -1.49 -31.96 24.03
C GLN A 765 -2.69 -32.91 24.02
N PRO A 766 -3.88 -32.45 23.66
CA PRO A 766 -5.02 -33.33 23.39
C PRO A 766 -4.68 -34.41 22.37
N ALA A 767 -5.38 -35.53 22.40
CA ALA A 767 -5.18 -36.61 21.43
C ALA A 767 -5.56 -36.14 20.03
N PHE A 768 -4.70 -36.41 19.05
CA PHE A 768 -4.97 -36.10 17.65
C PHE A 768 -6.10 -37.01 17.11
N ALA A 769 -7.08 -36.37 16.47
CA ALA A 769 -8.11 -37.10 15.76
C ALA A 769 -7.48 -37.72 14.49
N ARG A 770 -7.90 -38.95 14.18
CA ARG A 770 -7.55 -39.58 12.91
C ARG A 770 -8.09 -38.77 11.76
N ALA A 771 -7.35 -38.68 10.67
CA ALA A 771 -7.88 -38.12 9.43
C ALA A 771 -9.14 -38.90 9.01
N ARG A 772 -10.21 -38.19 8.71
CA ARG A 772 -11.50 -38.74 8.39
C ARG A 772 -11.95 -38.27 7.02
N VAL A 773 -12.49 -39.18 6.22
CA VAL A 773 -13.22 -38.81 5.01
C VAL A 773 -14.70 -38.72 5.40
N VAL A 774 -15.24 -37.53 5.21
CA VAL A 774 -16.66 -37.24 5.42
C VAL A 774 -17.34 -37.28 4.07
N PHE A 775 -18.37 -38.09 3.95
CA PHE A 775 -19.19 -38.16 2.74
C PHE A 775 -20.48 -37.36 2.99
N ASP A 776 -20.67 -36.36 2.18
CA ASP A 776 -21.93 -35.61 2.15
C ASP A 776 -22.75 -36.09 0.96
N SER A 777 -24.00 -36.34 1.17
CA SER A 777 -24.92 -36.71 0.10
C SER A 777 -25.97 -35.61 -0.10
N ALA A 778 -26.24 -35.28 -1.36
CA ALA A 778 -27.27 -34.33 -1.73
C ALA A 778 -28.13 -34.90 -2.86
N GLY A 779 -29.43 -34.78 -2.74
CA GLY A 779 -30.36 -35.05 -3.82
C GLY A 779 -30.35 -33.90 -4.83
N LEU A 780 -30.25 -34.20 -6.11
CA LEU A 780 -30.34 -33.24 -7.20
C LEU A 780 -31.74 -33.31 -7.82
N GLY A 781 -32.49 -32.23 -7.78
CA GLY A 781 -33.76 -32.06 -8.49
C GLY A 781 -33.59 -31.17 -9.71
N LEU A 782 -34.14 -31.58 -10.85
CA LEU A 782 -34.21 -30.78 -12.08
C LEU A 782 -35.58 -30.09 -12.14
N SER A 783 -35.61 -28.78 -12.22
CA SER A 783 -36.80 -27.96 -12.45
C SER A 783 -36.61 -27.06 -13.64
N GLU A 784 -37.68 -26.47 -14.22
CA GLU A 784 -37.59 -25.54 -15.36
C GLU A 784 -36.75 -24.28 -15.06
N GLY A 785 -36.40 -24.01 -13.80
CA GLY A 785 -35.53 -22.92 -13.36
C GLY A 785 -34.07 -23.31 -13.11
N GLY A 786 -33.67 -24.57 -13.38
CA GLY A 786 -32.28 -25.03 -13.14
C GLY A 786 -32.20 -26.22 -12.18
N VAL A 787 -30.98 -26.58 -11.79
CA VAL A 787 -30.68 -27.65 -10.83
C VAL A 787 -30.84 -27.13 -9.42
N THR A 788 -31.67 -27.73 -8.62
CA THR A 788 -31.84 -27.45 -7.19
C THR A 788 -31.31 -28.63 -6.37
N THR A 789 -30.61 -28.33 -5.30
CA THR A 789 -30.19 -29.34 -4.33
C THR A 789 -31.21 -29.47 -3.21
N HIS A 790 -31.65 -30.70 -2.96
CA HIS A 790 -32.56 -31.03 -1.86
C HIS A 790 -31.90 -32.05 -0.94
N ASP A 791 -32.33 -32.09 0.30
CA ASP A 791 -31.95 -33.10 1.29
C ASP A 791 -30.43 -33.24 1.44
N ILE A 792 -29.75 -32.11 1.64
CA ILE A 792 -28.30 -32.12 1.94
C ILE A 792 -28.10 -32.75 3.31
N LYS A 793 -27.57 -33.95 3.34
CA LYS A 793 -27.17 -34.63 4.57
C LYS A 793 -25.66 -34.53 4.71
N VAL A 794 -25.23 -33.66 5.60
CA VAL A 794 -23.83 -33.45 5.91
C VAL A 794 -23.37 -34.48 6.93
N GLY A 795 -22.32 -35.20 6.66
CA GLY A 795 -21.71 -36.15 7.61
C GLY A 795 -22.39 -37.51 7.69
N GLU A 796 -23.16 -37.93 6.69
CA GLU A 796 -23.94 -39.18 6.73
C GLU A 796 -23.07 -40.45 6.79
N GLN A 797 -21.83 -40.42 6.28
CA GLN A 797 -20.84 -41.46 6.45
C GLN A 797 -19.48 -40.90 6.74
N VAL A 798 -18.91 -41.23 7.89
CA VAL A 798 -17.55 -40.89 8.27
C VAL A 798 -16.74 -42.17 8.24
N ARG A 799 -15.73 -42.22 7.35
CA ARG A 799 -14.76 -43.34 7.32
C ARG A 799 -13.42 -42.87 7.79
N SER A 800 -12.81 -43.55 8.75
CA SER A 800 -11.40 -43.33 9.07
C SER A 800 -10.55 -43.82 7.90
N LEU A 801 -9.57 -43.01 7.51
CA LEU A 801 -8.54 -43.43 6.55
C LEU A 801 -7.72 -44.58 7.17
N ASP A 802 -7.53 -45.65 6.39
CA ASP A 802 -6.66 -46.76 6.80
C ASP A 802 -5.19 -46.35 6.52
N GLU A 803 -4.52 -45.91 7.56
CA GLU A 803 -3.22 -45.21 7.54
C GLU A 803 -2.02 -46.17 7.30
N GLY A 804 -2.24 -47.45 7.24
CA GLY A 804 -1.18 -48.45 6.99
C GLY A 804 -0.52 -48.41 5.59
N ARG A 805 -0.90 -47.43 4.75
CA ARG A 805 -0.44 -47.27 3.35
C ARG A 805 0.05 -45.85 3.00
N LEU A 806 0.15 -44.94 3.97
CA LEU A 806 0.66 -43.59 3.71
C LEU A 806 2.19 -43.58 3.91
N ASP A 807 2.92 -43.09 2.93
CA ASP A 807 4.32 -42.74 3.12
C ASP A 807 4.41 -41.59 4.13
N LEU A 808 4.98 -41.87 5.31
CA LEU A 808 5.15 -40.87 6.36
C LEU A 808 6.21 -39.84 5.94
N PRO A 809 5.93 -38.53 6.08
CA PRO A 809 6.93 -37.52 5.80
C PRO A 809 8.10 -37.57 6.79
N ASP A 810 9.30 -37.10 6.38
CA ASP A 810 10.44 -36.96 7.31
C ASP A 810 10.15 -35.88 8.36
N ILE A 811 9.58 -36.31 9.47
CA ILE A 811 9.19 -35.42 10.59
C ILE A 811 10.37 -34.60 11.13
N LEU A 812 11.58 -35.17 11.12
CA LEU A 812 12.74 -34.44 11.64
C LEU A 812 13.17 -33.32 10.72
N THR A 813 13.12 -33.50 9.41
CA THR A 813 13.42 -32.46 8.44
C THR A 813 12.34 -31.37 8.50
N GLU A 814 11.07 -31.76 8.50
CA GLU A 814 9.95 -30.81 8.58
C GLU A 814 9.98 -29.94 9.85
N LEU A 815 10.26 -30.55 11.00
CA LEU A 815 10.37 -29.80 12.26
C LEU A 815 11.65 -28.97 12.33
N GLN A 816 12.78 -29.46 11.78
CA GLN A 816 14.02 -28.69 11.73
C GLN A 816 13.84 -27.39 10.93
N ASP A 817 13.21 -27.47 9.76
CA ASP A 817 12.97 -26.32 8.91
C ASP A 817 12.04 -25.29 9.58
N ARG A 818 11.06 -25.76 10.35
CA ARG A 818 10.07 -24.91 11.03
C ARG A 818 10.55 -24.35 12.37
N THR A 819 11.46 -25.04 13.06
CA THR A 819 11.88 -24.68 14.43
C THR A 819 13.31 -24.21 14.53
N GLN A 820 14.14 -24.50 13.52
CA GLN A 820 15.58 -24.23 13.52
C GLN A 820 16.32 -24.88 14.71
N LEU A 821 15.81 -25.99 15.21
CA LEU A 821 16.47 -26.81 16.22
C LEU A 821 17.26 -27.96 15.57
N THR A 822 18.24 -28.48 16.30
CA THR A 822 19.02 -29.60 15.79
C THR A 822 18.19 -30.89 15.72
N ARG A 823 18.45 -31.73 14.73
CA ARG A 823 17.81 -33.06 14.59
C ARG A 823 17.93 -33.89 15.88
N ARG A 824 19.05 -33.79 16.60
CA ARG A 824 19.28 -34.49 17.88
C ARG A 824 18.28 -34.01 18.95
N SER A 825 18.06 -32.71 19.10
CA SER A 825 17.09 -32.17 20.05
C SER A 825 15.65 -32.56 19.70
N LEU A 826 15.31 -32.46 18.40
CA LEU A 826 14.00 -32.84 17.90
C LEU A 826 13.71 -34.33 18.05
N SER A 827 14.66 -35.19 17.70
CA SER A 827 14.54 -36.62 17.89
C SER A 827 14.29 -36.98 19.35
N ARG A 828 15.04 -36.36 20.28
CA ARG A 828 14.86 -36.59 21.72
C ARG A 828 13.46 -36.14 22.20
N MET A 829 13.01 -34.93 21.80
CA MET A 829 11.68 -34.43 22.13
C MET A 829 10.58 -35.39 21.65
N LEU A 830 10.69 -35.86 20.41
CA LEU A 830 9.69 -36.73 19.79
C LEU A 830 9.65 -38.13 20.43
N ILE A 831 10.82 -38.68 20.80
CA ILE A 831 10.91 -39.99 21.48
C ILE A 831 10.37 -39.83 22.92
N ASP A 832 10.87 -38.83 23.66
CA ASP A 832 10.57 -38.68 25.08
C ASP A 832 9.12 -38.21 25.33
N CYS A 833 8.46 -37.56 24.35
CA CYS A 833 7.04 -37.19 24.50
C CYS A 833 6.11 -38.40 24.46
N GLY A 834 6.55 -39.52 23.84
CA GLY A 834 5.81 -40.79 23.77
C GLY A 834 4.56 -40.73 22.86
N ARG A 835 4.52 -39.76 21.92
CA ARG A 835 3.33 -39.47 21.11
C ARG A 835 3.53 -39.70 19.60
N LEU A 836 4.55 -40.47 19.21
CA LEU A 836 4.80 -40.82 17.81
C LEU A 836 3.60 -41.57 17.18
N TYR A 837 2.80 -42.27 17.98
CA TYR A 837 1.58 -42.88 17.51
C TYR A 837 0.53 -41.85 17.00
N ASP A 838 0.50 -40.63 17.55
CA ASP A 838 -0.35 -39.56 17.05
C ASP A 838 0.16 -38.97 15.74
N PHE A 839 1.46 -39.01 15.50
CA PHE A 839 2.07 -38.67 14.21
C PHE A 839 1.59 -39.64 13.12
N GLU A 840 1.52 -40.92 13.39
CA GLU A 840 0.98 -41.90 12.45
C GLU A 840 -0.49 -41.70 12.14
N LYS A 841 -1.28 -41.17 13.07
CA LYS A 841 -2.71 -40.91 12.89
C LYS A 841 -2.99 -39.70 11.98
N ASN A 842 -2.21 -38.66 12.05
CA ASN A 842 -2.33 -37.45 11.26
C ASN A 842 -1.00 -36.71 11.16
N PRO A 843 -0.13 -37.12 10.21
CA PRO A 843 1.23 -36.60 10.10
C PRO A 843 1.32 -35.09 9.92
N VAL A 844 0.47 -34.53 9.07
CA VAL A 844 0.49 -33.10 8.72
C VAL A 844 0.11 -32.23 9.90
N GLU A 845 -0.96 -32.58 10.58
CA GLU A 845 -1.46 -31.84 11.72
C GLU A 845 -0.52 -31.97 12.93
N PHE A 846 0.04 -33.16 13.15
CA PHE A 846 1.03 -33.39 14.20
C PHE A 846 2.26 -32.51 13.98
N ILE A 847 2.83 -32.48 12.77
CA ILE A 847 3.99 -31.62 12.45
C ILE A 847 3.66 -30.14 12.66
N ARG A 848 2.49 -29.70 12.21
CA ARG A 848 2.06 -28.30 12.37
C ARG A 848 2.00 -27.89 13.84
N GLN A 849 1.25 -28.65 14.64
CA GLN A 849 1.08 -28.34 16.06
C GLN A 849 2.38 -28.53 16.86
N ALA A 850 3.15 -29.56 16.57
CA ALA A 850 4.44 -29.76 17.21
C ALA A 850 5.40 -28.59 16.93
N ALA A 851 5.44 -28.09 15.70
CA ALA A 851 6.25 -26.93 15.35
C ALA A 851 5.79 -25.66 16.08
N GLU A 852 4.49 -25.42 16.16
CA GLU A 852 3.92 -24.29 16.90
C GLU A 852 4.26 -24.32 18.38
N LEU A 853 4.08 -25.49 19.01
CA LEU A 853 4.42 -25.71 20.40
C LEU A 853 5.91 -25.51 20.69
N ILE A 854 6.76 -26.16 19.92
CA ILE A 854 8.22 -26.05 20.08
C ILE A 854 8.64 -24.58 19.91
N ASN A 855 8.12 -23.86 18.92
CA ASN A 855 8.43 -22.47 18.73
C ASN A 855 7.87 -21.56 19.84
N ARG A 856 6.74 -21.91 20.43
CA ARG A 856 6.17 -21.19 21.60
C ARG A 856 7.08 -21.37 22.81
N GLU A 857 7.47 -22.60 23.16
CA GLU A 857 8.34 -22.85 24.29
C GLU A 857 9.75 -22.30 24.06
N LYS A 858 10.26 -22.36 22.82
CA LYS A 858 11.53 -21.73 22.45
C LYS A 858 11.51 -20.21 22.68
N ARG A 859 10.45 -19.52 22.23
CA ARG A 859 10.30 -18.08 22.47
C ARG A 859 10.23 -17.78 23.97
N LYS A 860 9.51 -18.58 24.74
CA LYS A 860 9.42 -18.45 26.20
C LYS A 860 10.78 -18.63 26.87
N ALA A 861 11.52 -19.69 26.50
CA ALA A 861 12.87 -19.93 27.00
C ALA A 861 13.84 -18.78 26.68
N ILE A 862 13.75 -18.21 25.48
CA ILE A 862 14.54 -17.05 25.07
C ILE A 862 14.22 -15.84 25.96
N VAL A 863 12.94 -15.55 26.17
CA VAL A 863 12.49 -14.41 26.99
C VAL A 863 12.81 -14.64 28.48
N ASP A 864 12.67 -15.86 28.99
CA ASP A 864 13.01 -16.22 30.36
C ASP A 864 14.52 -16.15 30.63
N GLY A 865 15.34 -16.51 29.62
CA GLY A 865 16.79 -16.46 29.68
C GLY A 865 17.40 -15.10 29.34
N ILE A 866 16.60 -14.09 28.96
CA ILE A 866 17.15 -12.80 28.59
C ILE A 866 17.73 -12.08 29.81
N ARG A 867 18.93 -11.52 29.65
CA ARG A 867 19.59 -10.66 30.63
C ARG A 867 20.00 -9.37 29.96
N TYR A 868 19.51 -8.27 30.48
CA TYR A 868 19.92 -6.95 30.02
C TYR A 868 21.20 -6.49 30.75
N VAL A 869 22.04 -5.82 30.01
CA VAL A 869 23.27 -5.21 30.47
C VAL A 869 23.29 -3.76 30.03
N ARG A 870 23.50 -2.84 30.95
CA ARG A 870 23.62 -1.41 30.65
C ARG A 870 24.83 -1.18 29.72
N LEU A 871 24.63 -0.43 28.67
CA LEU A 871 25.70 0.13 27.86
C LEU A 871 26.37 1.26 28.68
N GLY A 872 27.64 1.53 28.52
CA GLY A 872 28.38 2.43 29.36
C GLY A 872 27.72 3.76 29.74
N GLU A 873 28.29 4.54 30.64
CA GLU A 873 27.67 5.76 31.22
C GLU A 873 27.33 6.85 30.21
N GLY A 874 27.99 6.87 29.05
CA GLY A 874 27.69 7.81 27.95
C GLY A 874 26.57 7.37 27.00
N GLU A 875 26.11 6.13 27.06
CA GLU A 875 25.07 5.55 26.21
C GLU A 875 23.69 5.73 26.82
N VAL A 876 23.13 6.93 26.63
CA VAL A 876 21.83 7.33 27.18
C VAL A 876 20.95 7.95 26.10
N TYR A 877 19.65 8.01 26.35
CA TYR A 877 18.72 8.81 25.58
C TYR A 877 18.81 10.26 26.05
N ALA A 878 19.18 11.18 25.15
CA ALA A 878 19.41 12.57 25.52
C ALA A 878 18.10 13.30 25.86
N GLN A 879 18.06 14.02 27.01
CA GLN A 879 16.89 14.80 27.45
C GLN A 879 16.57 15.94 26.47
N GLU A 880 17.57 16.47 25.80
CA GLU A 880 17.45 17.56 24.82
C GLU A 880 16.53 17.22 23.67
N LEU A 881 16.30 15.93 23.40
CA LEU A 881 15.34 15.47 22.39
C LEU A 881 13.89 15.90 22.69
N PHE A 882 13.53 16.12 23.94
CA PHE A 882 12.23 16.70 24.32
C PHE A 882 12.12 18.19 24.03
N LYS A 883 13.26 18.91 23.92
CA LYS A 883 13.26 20.34 23.60
C LYS A 883 13.03 20.61 22.12
N GLN A 884 13.19 19.60 21.26
CA GLN A 884 12.86 19.72 19.85
C GLN A 884 11.35 19.92 19.74
N THR A 885 10.96 21.08 19.23
CA THR A 885 9.54 21.42 19.03
C THR A 885 8.95 20.44 18.03
N GLU A 886 8.28 19.44 18.52
CA GLU A 886 7.48 18.57 17.66
C GLU A 886 6.28 19.37 17.17
N VAL A 887 6.37 19.91 15.98
CA VAL A 887 5.23 20.48 15.26
C VAL A 887 4.39 19.30 14.78
N THR A 888 3.56 18.79 15.66
CA THR A 888 2.56 17.79 15.31
C THR A 888 1.23 18.48 15.21
N GLU A 889 0.73 18.55 13.98
CA GLU A 889 -0.63 19.00 13.72
C GLU A 889 -1.58 17.81 13.98
N TYR A 890 -1.94 17.63 15.24
CA TYR A 890 -2.96 16.68 15.62
C TYR A 890 -4.35 17.32 15.53
N LEU A 891 -5.33 16.54 15.11
CA LEU A 891 -6.73 16.89 15.30
C LEU A 891 -6.96 17.15 16.80
N LYS A 892 -7.64 18.22 17.16
CA LYS A 892 -7.95 18.59 18.56
C LYS A 892 -8.54 17.46 19.41
N GLU A 893 -9.09 16.45 18.75
CA GLU A 893 -9.72 15.28 19.38
C GLU A 893 -8.75 14.26 19.97
N HIS A 894 -7.46 14.33 19.64
CA HIS A 894 -6.40 13.43 20.14
C HIS A 894 -5.38 14.13 21.02
N LEU A 895 -5.70 15.32 21.52
CA LEU A 895 -4.83 16.14 22.34
C LEU A 895 -5.49 16.44 23.68
N ILE A 896 -4.72 16.28 24.75
CA ILE A 896 -5.08 16.79 26.07
C ILE A 896 -4.04 17.84 26.46
N ARG A 897 -4.50 19.03 26.88
CA ARG A 897 -3.60 20.05 27.41
C ARG A 897 -2.99 19.56 28.70
N SER A 898 -1.69 19.74 28.83
CA SER A 898 -0.93 19.30 30.02
C SER A 898 -0.08 20.43 30.56
N THR A 899 0.01 20.47 31.89
CA THR A 899 0.91 21.33 32.66
C THR A 899 2.04 20.54 33.29
N LYS A 900 1.95 19.20 33.29
CA LYS A 900 2.88 18.27 33.92
C LYS A 900 3.72 17.46 32.96
N SER A 901 3.48 17.60 31.66
CA SER A 901 4.21 16.90 30.61
C SER A 901 5.27 17.81 29.98
N PRO A 902 6.36 17.24 29.41
CA PRO A 902 7.39 17.98 28.67
C PRO A 902 6.85 18.72 27.42
N HIS A 903 5.56 18.49 27.08
CA HIS A 903 4.87 19.23 26.05
C HIS A 903 3.56 19.80 26.59
N ASP A 904 3.13 20.95 26.08
CA ASP A 904 1.89 21.63 26.45
C ASP A 904 0.63 20.84 26.09
N HIS A 905 0.75 19.86 25.21
CA HIS A 905 -0.30 18.91 24.82
C HIS A 905 0.25 17.50 24.76
N VAL A 906 -0.49 16.56 25.30
CA VAL A 906 -0.19 15.13 25.28
C VAL A 906 -1.07 14.46 24.23
N VAL A 907 -0.44 13.65 23.38
CA VAL A 907 -1.10 12.86 22.33
C VAL A 907 -1.46 11.50 22.89
N PHE A 908 -2.66 11.03 22.57
CA PHE A 908 -3.07 9.67 22.87
C PHE A 908 -3.53 8.96 21.61
N ASP A 909 -3.20 7.69 21.49
CA ASP A 909 -3.50 6.87 20.30
C ASP A 909 -4.88 6.21 20.41
N SER A 910 -5.36 5.95 21.63
CA SER A 910 -6.67 5.36 21.89
C SER A 910 -7.60 6.30 22.66
N LYS A 911 -8.80 6.55 22.14
CA LYS A 911 -9.83 7.38 22.80
C LYS A 911 -10.44 6.74 24.06
N GLY A 912 -10.11 5.51 24.38
CA GLY A 912 -10.61 4.82 25.57
C GLY A 912 -9.61 4.84 26.72
N VAL A 913 -8.65 3.93 26.68
CA VAL A 913 -7.75 3.65 27.79
C VAL A 913 -6.73 4.76 28.01
N GLU A 914 -5.99 5.13 26.97
CA GLU A 914 -4.93 6.14 27.11
C GLU A 914 -5.49 7.53 27.43
N GLN A 915 -6.61 7.91 26.82
CA GLN A 915 -7.24 9.21 27.10
C GLN A 915 -7.66 9.32 28.56
N ALA A 916 -8.27 8.25 29.12
CA ALA A 916 -8.68 8.22 30.52
C ALA A 916 -7.46 8.23 31.43
N PHE A 917 -6.41 7.49 31.08
CA PHE A 917 -5.17 7.44 31.84
C PHE A 917 -4.49 8.81 31.92
N VAL A 918 -4.34 9.51 30.78
CA VAL A 918 -3.78 10.87 30.74
C VAL A 918 -4.59 11.86 31.57
N LYS A 919 -5.93 11.79 31.51
CA LYS A 919 -6.81 12.63 32.33
C LYS A 919 -6.58 12.37 33.83
N GLY A 920 -6.40 11.11 34.20
CA GLY A 920 -6.06 10.73 35.59
C GLY A 920 -4.73 11.28 36.02
N LEU A 921 -3.68 11.15 35.21
CA LEU A 921 -2.35 11.72 35.48
C LEU A 921 -2.38 13.24 35.68
N GLU A 922 -3.11 13.96 34.80
CA GLU A 922 -3.17 15.41 34.84
C GLU A 922 -3.95 15.92 36.07
N SER A 923 -5.07 15.25 36.44
CA SER A 923 -5.96 15.67 37.53
C SER A 923 -5.45 15.30 38.92
N ASN A 924 -4.56 14.32 39.03
CA ASN A 924 -4.09 13.84 40.34
C ASN A 924 -2.98 14.74 40.90
N GLY A 925 -3.13 15.24 42.14
CA GLY A 925 -2.19 16.16 42.79
C GLY A 925 -0.82 15.56 43.17
N ASP A 926 -0.76 14.24 43.37
CA ASP A 926 0.47 13.51 43.73
C ASP A 926 1.34 13.25 42.49
N VAL A 927 0.79 13.25 41.27
CA VAL A 927 1.56 13.18 40.03
C VAL A 927 2.20 14.54 39.79
N LYS A 928 3.54 14.59 39.83
CA LYS A 928 4.31 15.84 39.60
C LYS A 928 4.64 16.05 38.16
N VAL A 929 5.23 15.07 37.52
CA VAL A 929 5.53 15.09 36.09
C VAL A 929 5.30 13.72 35.48
N TYR A 930 4.94 13.73 34.20
CA TYR A 930 4.83 12.51 33.38
C TYR A 930 5.18 12.78 31.93
N ALA A 931 5.65 11.76 31.21
CA ALA A 931 5.97 11.86 29.81
C ALA A 931 5.45 10.62 29.06
N LYS A 932 4.80 10.82 27.91
CA LYS A 932 4.65 9.75 26.94
C LYS A 932 6.03 9.46 26.36
N LEU A 933 6.50 8.21 26.47
CA LEU A 933 7.81 7.83 25.99
C LEU A 933 7.80 7.86 24.44
N PRO A 934 8.66 8.68 23.82
CA PRO A 934 8.62 8.87 22.39
C PRO A 934 9.17 7.66 21.63
N ASP A 935 8.84 7.56 20.33
CA ASP A 935 9.21 6.42 19.48
C ASP A 935 10.71 6.17 19.34
N TRP A 936 11.54 7.16 19.64
CA TRP A 936 12.99 6.97 19.69
C TRP A 936 13.47 6.26 20.96
N PHE A 937 12.63 6.15 22.02
CA PHE A 937 12.93 5.37 23.21
C PHE A 937 12.64 3.90 22.94
N LYS A 938 13.61 3.14 22.48
CA LYS A 938 13.44 1.76 22.03
C LYS A 938 14.30 0.80 22.80
N ILE A 939 13.67 -0.12 23.51
CA ILE A 939 14.33 -1.23 24.21
C ILE A 939 14.54 -2.37 23.19
N PRO A 940 15.77 -2.81 22.92
CA PRO A 940 16.02 -3.94 22.03
C PRO A 940 15.54 -5.25 22.67
N THR A 941 14.83 -6.09 21.93
CA THR A 941 14.38 -7.40 22.36
C THR A 941 14.63 -8.46 21.29
N PRO A 942 14.71 -9.75 21.59
CA PRO A 942 14.80 -10.82 20.60
C PRO A 942 13.60 -10.89 19.65
N LEU A 943 12.49 -10.22 20.01
CA LEU A 943 11.22 -10.20 19.26
C LEU A 943 11.01 -8.88 18.52
N GLY A 944 12.06 -8.08 18.35
CA GLY A 944 12.02 -6.72 17.82
C GLY A 944 12.08 -5.66 18.92
N THR A 945 12.00 -4.38 18.57
CA THR A 945 12.04 -3.29 19.53
C THR A 945 10.74 -3.20 20.33
N TYR A 946 10.87 -2.75 21.59
CA TYR A 946 9.77 -2.46 22.49
C TYR A 946 9.85 -1.00 22.95
N ASN A 947 8.72 -0.32 23.02
CA ASN A 947 8.59 1.05 23.52
C ASN A 947 7.47 1.06 24.56
N PRO A 948 7.75 1.30 25.87
CA PRO A 948 6.70 1.49 26.87
C PRO A 948 5.98 2.81 26.69
N ASP A 949 4.76 2.93 27.20
CA ASP A 949 3.90 4.09 26.96
C ASP A 949 4.31 5.33 27.79
N TRP A 950 4.48 5.20 29.10
CA TRP A 950 4.58 6.33 30.02
C TRP A 950 5.74 6.22 31.02
N ALA A 951 6.37 7.36 31.32
CA ALA A 951 7.21 7.56 32.50
C ALA A 951 6.51 8.55 33.40
N VAL A 952 6.39 8.24 34.73
CA VAL A 952 5.61 9.00 35.69
C VAL A 952 6.39 9.19 36.99
N LEU A 953 6.39 10.40 37.51
CA LEU A 953 6.87 10.71 38.86
C LEU A 953 5.68 11.06 39.76
N VAL A 954 5.56 10.33 40.85
CA VAL A 954 4.57 10.56 41.90
C VAL A 954 5.30 10.98 43.16
N GLU A 955 4.80 12.01 43.86
CA GLU A 955 5.30 12.46 45.15
C GLU A 955 4.18 12.45 46.20
N ARG A 956 4.30 11.62 47.20
CA ARG A 956 3.30 11.42 48.22
C ARG A 956 3.78 11.96 49.59
N GLY A 957 2.93 12.72 50.24
CA GLY A 957 3.25 13.28 51.60
C GLY A 957 4.37 14.30 51.62
N GLY A 958 4.85 14.81 50.50
CA GLY A 958 5.88 15.83 50.37
C GLY A 958 7.34 15.32 50.54
N GLU A 959 7.56 14.03 50.81
CA GLU A 959 8.92 13.50 51.06
C GLU A 959 9.25 12.23 50.24
N GLN A 960 8.24 11.45 49.81
CA GLN A 960 8.50 10.19 49.13
C GLN A 960 8.29 10.33 47.60
N ARG A 961 9.37 10.27 46.83
CA ARG A 961 9.33 10.29 45.35
C ARG A 961 9.34 8.87 44.78
N LEU A 962 8.29 8.53 44.02
CA LEU A 962 8.11 7.23 43.34
C LEU A 962 8.21 7.40 41.83
N TYR A 963 9.02 6.58 41.16
CA TYR A 963 9.28 6.64 39.73
C TYR A 963 8.70 5.39 39.04
N PHE A 964 7.85 5.60 38.05
CA PHE A 964 7.17 4.53 37.35
C PHE A 964 7.42 4.59 35.83
N VAL A 965 7.54 3.41 35.21
CA VAL A 965 7.33 3.24 33.79
C VAL A 965 6.08 2.38 33.61
N VAL A 966 5.09 2.90 32.91
CA VAL A 966 3.76 2.29 32.83
C VAL A 966 3.44 1.94 31.38
N GLU A 967 2.98 0.73 31.18
CA GLU A 967 2.38 0.24 29.94
C GLU A 967 0.86 0.18 30.12
N THR A 968 0.10 0.78 29.21
CA THR A 968 -1.36 0.84 29.26
C THR A 968 -2.00 -0.16 28.31
N LYS A 969 -2.86 -1.07 28.80
CA LYS A 969 -3.52 -2.09 27.99
C LYS A 969 -5.03 -2.14 28.19
N GLY A 970 -5.78 -2.07 27.07
CA GLY A 970 -7.25 -2.11 27.09
C GLY A 970 -7.89 -3.46 27.38
N SER A 971 -7.23 -4.57 27.14
CA SER A 971 -7.69 -5.93 27.48
C SER A 971 -6.54 -6.94 27.47
N ILE A 972 -6.59 -7.93 28.36
CA ILE A 972 -5.55 -8.96 28.53
C ILE A 972 -5.91 -10.28 27.80
N TYR A 973 -6.98 -10.35 27.02
CA TYR A 973 -7.45 -11.60 26.39
C TYR A 973 -7.41 -11.54 24.86
N LYS A 974 -6.64 -12.35 24.25
CA LYS A 974 -6.76 -13.37 23.19
C LYS A 974 -5.52 -13.52 22.32
N ASP A 975 -5.00 -14.71 22.44
CA ASP A 975 -4.35 -15.66 21.53
C ASP A 975 -3.31 -15.17 20.50
N ASP A 976 -2.21 -15.82 20.45
CA ASP A 976 -1.03 -15.84 19.55
C ASP A 976 -0.36 -14.51 19.10
N LEU A 977 -1.05 -13.51 18.61
CA LEU A 977 -0.47 -12.17 18.37
C LEU A 977 -0.16 -11.46 19.70
N ARG A 978 -0.98 -11.69 20.72
CA ARG A 978 -0.80 -11.20 22.09
C ARG A 978 0.33 -11.88 22.85
N SER A 979 0.67 -13.11 22.52
CA SER A 979 1.82 -13.78 23.14
C SER A 979 3.14 -13.07 22.85
N LYS A 980 3.32 -12.54 21.62
CA LYS A 980 4.52 -11.77 21.26
C LYS A 980 4.58 -10.42 22.00
N GLU A 981 3.46 -9.72 22.12
CA GLU A 981 3.39 -8.46 22.88
C GLU A 981 3.62 -8.70 24.37
N ALA A 982 2.97 -9.70 24.95
CA ALA A 982 3.19 -10.08 26.34
C ALA A 982 4.66 -10.43 26.60
N MET A 983 5.32 -11.10 25.67
CA MET A 983 6.74 -11.40 25.76
C MET A 983 7.63 -10.14 25.64
N LYS A 984 7.27 -9.18 24.79
CA LYS A 984 7.96 -7.88 24.71
C LYS A 984 7.80 -7.08 25.99
N ILE A 985 6.61 -7.07 26.58
CA ILE A 985 6.34 -6.46 27.89
C ILE A 985 7.23 -7.09 28.97
N LYS A 986 7.36 -8.43 29.00
CA LYS A 986 8.26 -9.13 29.91
C LYS A 986 9.74 -8.79 29.67
N CYS A 987 10.13 -8.55 28.43
CA CYS A 987 11.46 -8.01 28.13
C CYS A 987 11.63 -6.60 28.68
N GLY A 988 10.60 -5.73 28.58
CA GLY A 988 10.59 -4.40 29.19
C GLY A 988 10.76 -4.46 30.71
N GLU A 989 10.03 -5.34 31.40
CA GLU A 989 10.16 -5.60 32.83
C GLU A 989 11.61 -5.94 33.22
N LYS A 990 12.21 -6.91 32.51
CA LYS A 990 13.62 -7.31 32.75
C LYS A 990 14.63 -6.22 32.40
N HIS A 991 14.32 -5.37 31.43
CA HIS A 991 15.15 -4.21 31.11
C HIS A 991 15.17 -3.23 32.30
N PHE A 992 13.98 -2.87 32.83
CA PHE A 992 13.90 -1.95 33.98
C PHE A 992 14.38 -2.60 35.29
N GLU A 993 14.28 -3.90 35.45
CA GLU A 993 14.96 -4.62 36.55
C GLU A 993 16.49 -4.43 36.49
N ALA A 994 17.08 -4.57 35.28
CA ALA A 994 18.52 -4.37 35.10
C ALA A 994 18.92 -2.89 35.30
N VAL A 995 18.10 -1.94 34.91
CA VAL A 995 18.29 -0.51 35.17
C VAL A 995 18.16 -0.22 36.66
N ARG A 996 17.19 -0.82 37.36
CA ARG A 996 16.93 -0.66 38.80
C ARG A 996 18.11 -1.08 39.70
N VAL A 997 18.90 -2.05 39.25
CA VAL A 997 20.09 -2.47 39.99
C VAL A 997 21.10 -1.32 40.15
N CYS A 998 21.15 -0.42 39.16
CA CYS A 998 22.07 0.72 39.14
C CYS A 998 21.43 2.03 39.66
N GLU A 999 20.11 2.18 39.45
CA GLU A 999 19.32 3.36 39.79
C GLU A 999 18.09 2.94 40.65
N PRO A 1000 18.19 2.86 41.96
CA PRO A 1000 17.10 2.40 42.83
C PRO A 1000 15.88 3.34 42.73
N GLY A 1001 14.70 2.75 42.64
CA GLY A 1001 13.43 3.43 42.76
C GLY A 1001 12.52 3.39 41.53
N VAL A 1002 12.98 2.94 40.31
CA VAL A 1002 12.10 2.78 39.15
C VAL A 1002 11.30 1.50 39.28
N GLN A 1003 9.97 1.61 39.11
CA GLN A 1003 9.05 0.48 39.06
C GLN A 1003 8.42 0.41 37.67
N TYR A 1004 8.46 -0.76 37.05
CA TYR A 1004 7.76 -1.04 35.80
C TYR A 1004 6.42 -1.68 36.13
N MET A 1005 5.34 -1.16 35.50
CA MET A 1005 3.97 -1.60 35.77
C MET A 1005 3.17 -1.73 34.47
N VAL A 1006 2.23 -2.66 34.45
CA VAL A 1006 1.29 -2.86 33.32
C VAL A 1006 -0.11 -2.70 33.88
N GLU A 1007 -0.83 -1.67 33.44
CA GLU A 1007 -2.09 -1.28 34.04
C GLU A 1007 -3.19 -1.04 33.01
N LYS A 1008 -4.44 -1.27 33.38
CA LYS A 1008 -5.61 -1.08 32.53
C LYS A 1008 -6.21 0.32 32.67
N SER A 1009 -6.05 0.93 33.80
CA SER A 1009 -6.60 2.24 34.08
C SER A 1009 -5.72 3.02 35.07
N PHE A 1010 -5.98 4.33 35.17
CA PHE A 1010 -5.30 5.18 36.15
C PHE A 1010 -5.65 4.80 37.60
N GLU A 1011 -6.89 4.38 37.82
CA GLU A 1011 -7.34 3.97 39.16
C GLU A 1011 -6.60 2.71 39.66
N GLU A 1012 -6.41 1.72 38.78
CA GLU A 1012 -5.60 0.54 39.10
C GLU A 1012 -4.15 0.93 39.39
N PHE A 1013 -3.56 1.80 38.58
CA PHE A 1013 -2.23 2.34 38.77
C PHE A 1013 -2.10 3.05 40.12
N ALA A 1014 -3.00 3.99 40.40
CA ALA A 1014 -2.97 4.77 41.63
C ALA A 1014 -3.20 3.91 42.89
N SER A 1015 -3.99 2.85 42.83
CA SER A 1015 -4.27 1.94 43.94
C SER A 1015 -3.03 1.14 44.40
N LYS A 1016 -2.03 1.00 43.51
CA LYS A 1016 -0.79 0.24 43.81
C LYS A 1016 0.35 1.09 44.32
N TRP A 1017 0.13 2.38 44.51
CA TRP A 1017 1.14 3.22 45.13
C TRP A 1017 1.25 2.88 46.65
N PRO A 1018 2.48 2.70 47.17
CA PRO A 1018 2.71 2.35 48.58
C PRO A 1018 2.20 3.38 49.56
#